data_61340105861aeee5f0c61334e4ff4b6e
#
_entry.id   61340105861aeee5f0c61334e4ff4b6e
#
_cell.length_a   1.000
_cell.length_b   1.000
_cell.length_c   1.000
_cell.angle_alpha   90.00
_cell.angle_beta   90.00
_cell.angle_gamma   90.00
#
_symmetry.space_group_name_H-M   'P 1'
#
loop_
_entity.id
_entity.type
_entity.pdbx_description
1 polymer ?
#
loop_
_entity_poly.entity_id
_entity_poly.type
_entity_poly.pdbx_seq_one_letter_code
_entity_poly.pdbx_strand_id
1 'polypeptide(L)'
;MKLKKIIIIFIFLLSHSHITSQYVRFTPEPEKFLKEVQSFLGNVDKSYAKNYVKTFEPLWLGSFFTPDIKAHIYATLNTMGEKRLSPNIEYVSYFNAILSYAQSGLNEEKFEQWQSALDRVLNIKQKKRTKDFLKFSEYFFKDNSIYVASLTPGSTVWKTSNRDFNISYEKEPIFHFSNIDLKCFSKNDSSVIYHTSGDFYPLKAIWVGKGGKIDWQRAKLDKDQVYAEIKNYNITLKSTSFNSDSALFYSNYFSDPVLGKLSEKVISNLGYKKVRYPSFESYDKRLLIKDVFPDVDYDGGFTIRGRNLIGAGSIDNLARLIFNYQDKGFLYAESINFIINDEEISSERAKVKFFIEQDSITHPAVTFKYAKSIKTLTLTRGDDGISAAPFYNSYHRLDMYPQSMIWKLGDPIINFEPLPLASDNRAQFASLNFFDQRIFDDLTGNTGNPLVKIKNFTIEYGGNEFPVTALANYFRKTVQDIQFLLFKLTEYGFINYDDDRKLVTCSEKLFNYIENRAGKQDYDVLIISSNAKNNASLSLSSYDLNIKGIDRVLLSAANKVWIKPVGNQIRVKKNRDMNFDGLITAGKTQYFGNGFSFLYDEFKLNMTQCDSMLIWADYKEGKRKGQLVQSPSILESLVGYIEIDDSLNKSGIDTSMHDYPKFFSNTKSFVYYDDPSIQGGLYSRDTFMFIIEPFMMDSLDNFENEGLSLNGLFKSGGIFPDFEEKLSIQ
;
A
#
# COMPACT_ATOMS: atom_id res chain seq x y z
N MET A 1 -46.43 -32.84 70.89
CA MET A 1 -47.84 -32.47 70.85
C MET A 1 -48.37 -32.71 69.44
N LYS A 2 -49.37 -33.52 69.31
CA LYS A 2 -49.93 -34.06 68.07
C LYS A 2 -50.75 -32.97 67.34
N LEU A 3 -50.52 -32.74 66.02
CA LEU A 3 -51.51 -32.09 65.21
C LEU A 3 -51.92 -33.02 64.06
N LYS A 4 -53.21 -33.32 64.04
CA LYS A 4 -53.87 -34.21 63.07
C LYS A 4 -53.91 -33.62 61.67
N LYS A 5 -53.58 -34.47 60.72
CA LYS A 5 -53.86 -34.23 59.30
C LYS A 5 -55.34 -34.37 58.99
N ILE A 6 -55.96 -33.36 58.36
CA ILE A 6 -57.26 -33.48 57.73
C ILE A 6 -57.00 -33.50 56.25
N ILE A 7 -57.24 -34.63 55.59
CA ILE A 7 -57.21 -34.80 54.13
C ILE A 7 -58.62 -34.49 53.63
N ILE A 8 -58.80 -33.40 52.91
CA ILE A 8 -59.99 -33.12 52.13
C ILE A 8 -59.73 -33.61 50.69
N ILE A 9 -60.34 -34.70 50.33
CA ILE A 9 -60.37 -35.23 48.98
C ILE A 9 -61.40 -34.41 48.20
N PHE A 10 -60.94 -33.47 47.37
CA PHE A 10 -61.74 -32.78 46.33
C PHE A 10 -61.73 -33.71 45.11
N ILE A 11 -62.79 -34.42 44.86
CA ILE A 11 -63.05 -35.13 43.60
C ILE A 11 -63.46 -34.08 42.59
N PHE A 12 -62.46 -33.58 41.82
CA PHE A 12 -62.73 -32.86 40.59
C PHE A 12 -63.13 -33.84 39.49
N LEU A 13 -64.41 -33.94 39.22
CA LEU A 13 -64.92 -34.51 37.97
C LEU A 13 -64.40 -33.60 36.82
N LEU A 14 -63.20 -33.91 36.32
CA LEU A 14 -62.75 -33.45 35.02
C LEU A 14 -63.61 -34.15 33.99
N SER A 15 -64.70 -33.46 33.58
CA SER A 15 -65.27 -33.69 32.29
C SER A 15 -64.20 -33.45 31.24
N HIS A 16 -63.53 -34.53 30.83
CA HIS A 16 -62.76 -34.56 29.62
C HIS A 16 -63.75 -34.33 28.48
N SER A 17 -64.01 -33.07 28.15
CA SER A 17 -64.42 -32.76 26.81
C SER A 17 -63.26 -33.19 25.93
N HIS A 18 -63.30 -34.37 25.41
CA HIS A 18 -62.56 -34.72 24.22
C HIS A 18 -63.02 -33.70 23.17
N ILE A 19 -62.25 -32.64 23.03
CA ILE A 19 -62.23 -31.88 21.78
C ILE A 19 -61.64 -32.88 20.78
N THR A 20 -62.43 -33.77 20.31
CA THR A 20 -62.19 -34.44 19.03
C THR A 20 -62.11 -33.27 18.02
N SER A 21 -60.88 -32.88 17.71
CA SER A 21 -60.63 -32.06 16.53
C SER A 21 -61.33 -32.78 15.41
N GLN A 22 -62.55 -32.32 15.08
CA GLN A 22 -63.31 -32.89 14.03
C GLN A 22 -62.50 -32.64 12.75
N TYR A 23 -61.98 -33.72 12.21
CA TYR A 23 -61.31 -33.77 10.93
C TYR A 23 -62.33 -33.27 9.90
N VAL A 24 -62.09 -32.05 9.37
CA VAL A 24 -62.93 -31.47 8.32
C VAL A 24 -62.65 -32.23 7.04
N ARG A 25 -63.63 -32.96 6.55
CA ARG A 25 -63.58 -33.63 5.26
C ARG A 25 -64.26 -32.70 4.24
N PHE A 26 -63.52 -32.30 3.23
CA PHE A 26 -64.05 -31.50 2.15
C PHE A 26 -64.79 -32.38 1.19
N THR A 27 -65.98 -31.93 0.72
CA THR A 27 -66.83 -32.68 -0.18
C THR A 27 -66.59 -32.29 -1.65
N PRO A 28 -66.74 -33.24 -2.59
CA PRO A 28 -66.45 -32.96 -4.01
C PRO A 28 -67.54 -32.16 -4.75
N GLU A 29 -68.53 -31.62 -4.05
CA GLU A 29 -69.56 -30.76 -4.63
C GLU A 29 -69.08 -29.29 -4.70
N PRO A 30 -68.94 -28.66 -5.90
CA PRO A 30 -68.28 -27.37 -6.06
C PRO A 30 -68.82 -26.22 -5.20
N GLU A 31 -70.13 -26.05 -5.11
CA GLU A 31 -70.77 -24.99 -4.32
C GLU A 31 -70.68 -25.27 -2.80
N LYS A 32 -70.78 -26.49 -2.39
CA LYS A 32 -70.68 -26.92 -1.01
C LYS A 32 -69.23 -26.75 -0.54
N PHE A 33 -68.28 -27.14 -1.38
CA PHE A 33 -66.86 -26.97 -1.11
C PHE A 33 -66.49 -25.50 -0.81
N LEU A 34 -66.99 -24.51 -1.57
CA LEU A 34 -66.74 -23.11 -1.30
C LEU A 34 -67.23 -22.64 0.06
N LYS A 35 -68.41 -23.14 0.48
CA LYS A 35 -68.95 -22.88 1.84
C LYS A 35 -68.10 -23.53 2.92
N GLU A 36 -67.65 -24.76 2.68
CA GLU A 36 -66.78 -25.50 3.60
C GLU A 36 -65.40 -24.77 3.72
N VAL A 37 -64.80 -24.31 2.62
CA VAL A 37 -63.57 -23.53 2.61
C VAL A 37 -63.75 -22.23 3.40
N GLN A 38 -64.87 -21.51 3.12
CA GLN A 38 -65.18 -20.25 3.83
C GLN A 38 -65.31 -20.47 5.35
N SER A 39 -66.02 -21.52 5.74
CA SER A 39 -66.20 -21.89 7.17
C SER A 39 -64.88 -22.30 7.81
N PHE A 40 -64.09 -23.15 7.13
CA PHE A 40 -62.82 -23.63 7.60
C PHE A 40 -61.81 -22.49 7.79
N LEU A 41 -61.61 -21.67 6.77
CA LEU A 41 -60.72 -20.50 6.84
C LEU A 41 -61.27 -19.42 7.80
N GLY A 42 -62.61 -19.33 7.96
CA GLY A 42 -63.24 -18.39 8.89
C GLY A 42 -62.94 -18.70 10.36
N ASN A 43 -62.58 -19.95 10.69
CA ASN A 43 -62.07 -20.32 12.04
C ASN A 43 -60.63 -19.82 12.26
N VAL A 44 -59.91 -19.47 11.17
CA VAL A 44 -58.59 -18.89 11.24
C VAL A 44 -58.70 -17.34 11.29
N ASP A 45 -59.34 -16.77 10.27
CA ASP A 45 -59.62 -15.33 10.16
C ASP A 45 -60.85 -15.12 9.24
N LYS A 46 -61.91 -14.52 9.78
CA LYS A 46 -63.17 -14.29 9.07
C LYS A 46 -62.99 -13.31 7.88
N SER A 47 -62.19 -12.28 8.02
CA SER A 47 -61.93 -11.31 6.95
C SER A 47 -61.11 -11.95 5.82
N TYR A 48 -60.07 -12.70 6.16
CA TYR A 48 -59.28 -13.48 5.20
C TYR A 48 -60.17 -14.46 4.43
N ALA A 49 -60.97 -15.27 5.12
CA ALA A 49 -61.83 -16.26 4.50
C ALA A 49 -62.81 -15.64 3.49
N LYS A 50 -63.46 -14.52 3.85
CA LYS A 50 -64.40 -13.80 2.96
C LYS A 50 -63.67 -13.28 1.70
N ASN A 51 -62.50 -12.68 1.88
CA ASN A 51 -61.72 -12.12 0.75
C ASN A 51 -61.17 -13.23 -0.13
N TYR A 52 -60.71 -14.33 0.45
CA TYR A 52 -60.20 -15.49 -0.28
C TYR A 52 -61.31 -16.08 -1.17
N VAL A 53 -62.46 -16.44 -0.60
CA VAL A 53 -63.57 -17.05 -1.35
C VAL A 53 -64.08 -16.10 -2.44
N LYS A 54 -64.24 -14.83 -2.17
CA LYS A 54 -64.66 -13.83 -3.19
C LYS A 54 -63.72 -13.84 -4.41
N THR A 55 -62.43 -14.05 -4.22
CA THR A 55 -61.44 -14.08 -5.33
C THR A 55 -61.35 -15.46 -5.96
N PHE A 56 -61.50 -16.54 -5.18
CA PHE A 56 -61.34 -17.92 -5.61
C PHE A 56 -62.58 -18.47 -6.33
N GLU A 57 -63.79 -18.08 -5.92
CA GLU A 57 -65.05 -18.58 -6.43
C GLU A 57 -65.18 -18.47 -7.96
N PRO A 58 -64.91 -17.32 -8.61
CA PRO A 58 -64.98 -17.21 -10.06
C PRO A 58 -64.01 -18.14 -10.78
N LEU A 59 -62.84 -18.39 -10.20
CA LEU A 59 -61.83 -19.30 -10.76
C LEU A 59 -62.22 -20.75 -10.54
N TRP A 60 -62.79 -21.09 -9.39
CA TRP A 60 -63.24 -22.45 -9.03
C TRP A 60 -64.41 -22.92 -9.86
N LEU A 61 -65.39 -22.05 -10.12
CA LEU A 61 -66.55 -22.33 -10.94
C LEU A 61 -66.29 -22.19 -12.46
N GLY A 62 -65.18 -21.54 -12.81
CA GLY A 62 -64.74 -21.38 -14.20
C GLY A 62 -64.07 -22.62 -14.78
N SER A 63 -63.55 -22.47 -15.99
CA SER A 63 -62.92 -23.56 -16.77
C SER A 63 -61.52 -23.92 -16.38
N PHE A 64 -60.88 -23.10 -15.57
CA PHE A 64 -59.46 -23.31 -15.17
C PHE A 64 -59.26 -24.59 -14.34
N PHE A 65 -60.12 -24.78 -13.33
CA PHE A 65 -60.06 -25.98 -12.53
C PHE A 65 -60.91 -27.10 -13.17
N THR A 66 -60.26 -27.95 -13.95
CA THR A 66 -60.89 -29.14 -14.55
C THR A 66 -61.41 -30.10 -13.48
N PRO A 67 -62.31 -31.05 -13.82
CA PRO A 67 -62.74 -32.05 -12.83
C PRO A 67 -61.58 -32.82 -12.19
N ASP A 68 -60.53 -33.14 -12.95
CA ASP A 68 -59.39 -33.88 -12.48
C ASP A 68 -58.56 -33.05 -11.48
N ILE A 69 -58.28 -31.76 -11.79
CA ILE A 69 -57.67 -30.84 -10.89
C ILE A 69 -58.45 -30.70 -9.57
N LYS A 70 -59.79 -30.54 -9.66
CA LYS A 70 -60.65 -30.46 -8.48
C LYS A 70 -60.56 -31.73 -7.62
N ALA A 71 -60.59 -32.90 -8.25
CA ALA A 71 -60.46 -34.19 -7.56
C ALA A 71 -59.13 -34.28 -6.84
N HIS A 72 -58.05 -33.85 -7.47
CA HIS A 72 -56.70 -33.83 -6.84
C HIS A 72 -56.66 -32.90 -5.63
N ILE A 73 -57.21 -31.68 -5.75
CA ILE A 73 -57.28 -30.73 -4.63
C ILE A 73 -58.08 -31.32 -3.46
N TYR A 74 -59.23 -31.97 -3.69
CA TYR A 74 -59.99 -32.63 -2.60
C TYR A 74 -59.19 -33.75 -1.95
N ALA A 75 -58.48 -34.58 -2.73
CA ALA A 75 -57.65 -35.65 -2.18
C ALA A 75 -56.51 -35.09 -1.32
N THR A 76 -55.84 -34.05 -1.78
CA THR A 76 -54.77 -33.38 -1.05
C THR A 76 -55.26 -32.78 0.27
N LEU A 77 -56.36 -32.00 0.26
CA LEU A 77 -56.96 -31.40 1.45
C LEU A 77 -57.35 -32.47 2.49
N ASN A 78 -57.94 -33.58 2.05
CA ASN A 78 -58.28 -34.67 2.93
C ASN A 78 -57.05 -35.36 3.52
N THR A 79 -56.00 -35.59 2.72
CA THR A 79 -54.70 -36.09 3.18
C THR A 79 -54.04 -35.17 4.24
N MET A 80 -54.10 -33.83 4.01
CA MET A 80 -53.61 -32.86 4.98
C MET A 80 -54.36 -32.96 6.30
N GLY A 81 -55.66 -33.21 6.28
CA GLY A 81 -56.46 -33.46 7.47
C GLY A 81 -56.07 -34.72 8.19
N GLU A 82 -55.97 -35.86 7.49
CA GLU A 82 -55.47 -37.12 8.07
C GLU A 82 -54.16 -36.99 8.77
N LYS A 83 -53.24 -36.13 8.23
CA LYS A 83 -51.95 -35.83 8.83
C LYS A 83 -52.01 -34.76 9.90
N ARG A 84 -53.17 -34.22 10.23
CA ARG A 84 -53.44 -33.19 11.22
C ARG A 84 -52.52 -31.98 11.06
N LEU A 85 -52.45 -31.44 9.84
CA LEU A 85 -51.71 -30.22 9.52
C LEU A 85 -52.44 -28.99 10.07
N SER A 86 -51.71 -27.91 10.30
CA SER A 86 -52.23 -26.69 10.91
C SER A 86 -53.11 -25.88 9.94
N PRO A 87 -54.34 -25.52 10.30
CA PRO A 87 -55.17 -24.62 9.50
C PRO A 87 -54.51 -23.28 9.20
N ASN A 88 -53.85 -22.69 10.19
CA ASN A 88 -53.24 -21.35 10.12
C ASN A 88 -51.93 -21.29 9.32
N ILE A 89 -51.34 -22.43 9.04
CA ILE A 89 -50.00 -22.47 8.42
C ILE A 89 -50.11 -23.24 7.10
N GLU A 90 -50.24 -24.58 7.17
CA GLU A 90 -50.13 -25.39 5.98
C GLU A 90 -51.34 -25.23 5.06
N TYR A 91 -52.57 -25.18 5.60
CA TYR A 91 -53.80 -25.02 4.77
C TYR A 91 -53.84 -23.60 4.16
N VAL A 92 -53.57 -22.55 4.93
CA VAL A 92 -53.55 -21.19 4.39
C VAL A 92 -52.50 -21.09 3.27
N SER A 93 -51.30 -21.63 3.45
CA SER A 93 -50.29 -21.62 2.39
C SER A 93 -50.71 -22.46 1.19
N TYR A 94 -51.38 -23.59 1.38
CA TYR A 94 -51.89 -24.38 0.26
C TYR A 94 -52.99 -23.65 -0.53
N PHE A 95 -53.97 -23.08 0.14
CA PHE A 95 -55.04 -22.30 -0.51
C PHE A 95 -54.46 -21.07 -1.23
N ASN A 96 -53.52 -20.37 -0.62
CA ASN A 96 -52.86 -19.24 -1.28
C ASN A 96 -52.05 -19.70 -2.50
N ALA A 97 -51.40 -20.86 -2.45
CA ALA A 97 -50.67 -21.42 -3.56
C ALA A 97 -51.61 -21.78 -4.74
N ILE A 98 -52.74 -22.41 -4.48
CA ILE A 98 -53.74 -22.74 -5.49
C ILE A 98 -54.31 -21.48 -6.15
N LEU A 99 -54.69 -20.49 -5.36
CA LEU A 99 -55.21 -19.21 -5.86
C LEU A 99 -54.16 -18.49 -6.73
N SER A 100 -52.95 -18.40 -6.24
CA SER A 100 -51.84 -17.77 -6.98
C SER A 100 -51.46 -18.56 -8.21
N TYR A 101 -51.55 -19.89 -8.18
CA TYR A 101 -51.35 -20.74 -9.36
C TYR A 101 -52.40 -20.44 -10.45
N ALA A 102 -53.66 -20.41 -10.08
CA ALA A 102 -54.76 -20.09 -11.02
C ALA A 102 -54.63 -18.72 -11.67
N GLN A 103 -54.02 -17.75 -10.95
CA GLN A 103 -53.76 -16.40 -11.43
C GLN A 103 -52.42 -16.28 -12.21
N SER A 104 -51.59 -17.31 -12.21
CA SER A 104 -50.23 -17.24 -12.76
C SER A 104 -50.15 -17.47 -14.27
N GLY A 105 -51.22 -17.98 -14.90
CA GLY A 105 -51.26 -18.37 -16.32
C GLY A 105 -50.52 -19.68 -16.65
N LEU A 106 -50.09 -20.44 -15.65
CA LEU A 106 -49.49 -21.76 -15.82
C LEU A 106 -50.54 -22.78 -16.26
N ASN A 107 -50.12 -23.80 -17.03
CA ASN A 107 -50.97 -24.82 -17.60
C ASN A 107 -51.26 -25.97 -16.60
N GLU A 108 -52.24 -26.83 -16.95
CA GLU A 108 -52.66 -27.99 -16.15
C GLU A 108 -51.50 -28.97 -15.88
N GLU A 109 -50.64 -29.22 -16.87
CA GLU A 109 -49.52 -30.15 -16.74
C GLU A 109 -48.58 -29.74 -15.60
N LYS A 110 -48.26 -28.45 -15.47
CA LYS A 110 -47.40 -27.93 -14.38
C LYS A 110 -48.11 -28.00 -13.02
N PHE A 111 -49.47 -27.87 -13.02
CA PHE A 111 -50.27 -28.07 -11.81
C PHE A 111 -50.14 -29.50 -11.29
N GLU A 112 -50.33 -30.47 -12.16
CA GLU A 112 -50.24 -31.89 -11.83
C GLU A 112 -48.85 -32.31 -11.40
N GLN A 113 -47.79 -31.77 -12.04
CA GLN A 113 -46.41 -31.97 -11.59
C GLN A 113 -46.20 -31.45 -10.16
N TRP A 114 -46.71 -30.27 -9.82
CA TRP A 114 -46.63 -29.68 -8.52
C TRP A 114 -47.44 -30.48 -7.48
N GLN A 115 -48.68 -30.85 -7.77
CA GLN A 115 -49.51 -31.63 -6.87
C GLN A 115 -48.91 -33.00 -6.59
N SER A 116 -48.40 -33.69 -7.60
CA SER A 116 -47.71 -34.97 -7.44
C SER A 116 -46.47 -34.85 -6.57
N ALA A 117 -45.74 -33.76 -6.67
CA ALA A 117 -44.61 -33.48 -5.77
C ALA A 117 -45.06 -33.24 -4.32
N LEU A 118 -46.17 -32.48 -4.14
CA LEU A 118 -46.76 -32.22 -2.82
C LEU A 118 -47.23 -33.51 -2.15
N ASP A 119 -47.90 -34.41 -2.87
CA ASP A 119 -48.38 -35.70 -2.36
C ASP A 119 -47.22 -36.54 -1.84
N ARG A 120 -46.10 -36.55 -2.55
CA ARG A 120 -44.90 -37.25 -2.07
C ARG A 120 -44.31 -36.58 -0.84
N VAL A 121 -44.30 -35.25 -0.75
CA VAL A 121 -43.83 -34.48 0.43
C VAL A 121 -44.76 -34.72 1.61
N LEU A 122 -46.11 -34.81 1.41
CA LEU A 122 -47.08 -35.13 2.43
C LEU A 122 -46.83 -36.51 3.03
N ASN A 123 -46.28 -37.46 2.26
CA ASN A 123 -45.94 -38.80 2.72
C ASN A 123 -44.66 -38.89 3.55
N ILE A 124 -43.85 -37.81 3.60
CA ILE A 124 -42.71 -37.73 4.48
C ILE A 124 -43.17 -37.47 5.91
N LYS A 125 -42.72 -38.27 6.88
CA LYS A 125 -43.13 -38.17 8.29
C LYS A 125 -42.54 -36.93 9.02
N GLN A 126 -42.37 -35.80 8.35
CA GLN A 126 -41.78 -34.57 8.89
C GLN A 126 -42.61 -33.33 8.52
N LYS A 127 -43.50 -32.90 9.43
CA LYS A 127 -44.37 -31.73 9.24
C LYS A 127 -43.62 -30.45 8.75
N LYS A 128 -42.41 -30.26 9.24
CA LYS A 128 -41.58 -29.12 8.85
C LYS A 128 -41.35 -29.09 7.33
N ARG A 129 -41.07 -30.23 6.71
CA ARG A 129 -40.83 -30.31 5.24
C ARG A 129 -42.07 -29.92 4.45
N THR A 130 -43.23 -30.38 4.87
CA THR A 130 -44.50 -29.99 4.28
C THR A 130 -44.75 -28.50 4.39
N LYS A 131 -44.54 -27.92 5.57
CA LYS A 131 -44.66 -26.49 5.81
C LYS A 131 -43.72 -25.71 4.89
N ASP A 132 -42.44 -26.11 4.82
CA ASP A 132 -41.44 -25.41 4.02
C ASP A 132 -41.76 -25.48 2.53
N PHE A 133 -42.25 -26.62 2.04
CA PHE A 133 -42.69 -26.80 0.64
C PHE A 133 -43.91 -25.95 0.32
N LEU A 134 -44.92 -25.93 1.15
CA LEU A 134 -46.16 -25.15 0.92
C LEU A 134 -45.91 -23.66 0.97
N LYS A 135 -45.04 -23.17 1.91
CA LYS A 135 -44.64 -21.78 1.93
C LYS A 135 -43.84 -21.37 0.70
N PHE A 136 -42.94 -22.21 0.23
CA PHE A 136 -42.26 -22.00 -1.04
C PHE A 136 -43.29 -21.89 -2.17
N SER A 137 -44.23 -22.84 -2.30
CA SER A 137 -45.24 -22.86 -3.33
C SER A 137 -46.08 -21.58 -3.34
N GLU A 138 -46.55 -21.13 -2.17
CA GLU A 138 -47.30 -19.89 -2.00
C GLU A 138 -46.55 -18.69 -2.58
N TYR A 139 -45.29 -18.50 -2.21
CA TYR A 139 -44.49 -17.34 -2.67
C TYR A 139 -44.07 -17.49 -4.14
N PHE A 140 -43.74 -18.68 -4.57
CA PHE A 140 -43.32 -18.94 -5.94
C PHE A 140 -44.41 -18.64 -6.94
N PHE A 141 -45.65 -19.16 -6.71
CA PHE A 141 -46.74 -18.89 -7.61
C PHE A 141 -47.28 -17.46 -7.54
N LYS A 142 -47.09 -16.79 -6.39
CA LYS A 142 -47.50 -15.41 -6.22
C LYS A 142 -46.61 -14.44 -6.98
N ASP A 143 -45.28 -14.51 -6.80
CA ASP A 143 -44.37 -13.48 -7.28
C ASP A 143 -42.99 -14.01 -7.70
N ASN A 144 -42.86 -15.26 -8.11
CA ASN A 144 -41.62 -15.95 -8.50
C ASN A 144 -40.57 -16.11 -7.38
N SER A 145 -40.95 -15.94 -6.11
CA SER A 145 -40.02 -16.07 -5.01
C SER A 145 -39.75 -17.53 -4.67
N ILE A 146 -38.52 -17.99 -4.91
CA ILE A 146 -38.12 -19.35 -4.52
C ILE A 146 -37.66 -19.43 -3.06
N TYR A 147 -37.36 -18.29 -2.43
CA TYR A 147 -37.02 -18.20 -1.01
C TYR A 147 -37.40 -16.83 -0.44
N VAL A 148 -38.04 -16.84 0.71
CA VAL A 148 -38.35 -15.64 1.52
C VAL A 148 -38.00 -15.90 2.95
N ALA A 149 -37.01 -15.16 3.50
CA ALA A 149 -36.57 -15.34 4.88
C ALA A 149 -37.62 -14.90 5.90
N SER A 150 -38.26 -13.75 5.68
CA SER A 150 -39.39 -13.25 6.46
C SER A 150 -40.18 -12.21 5.64
N LEU A 151 -41.37 -11.86 6.10
CA LEU A 151 -42.18 -10.80 5.50
C LEU A 151 -41.76 -9.38 5.93
N THR A 152 -40.74 -9.28 6.78
CA THR A 152 -40.21 -7.97 7.24
C THR A 152 -39.52 -7.26 6.07
N PRO A 153 -39.81 -5.97 5.83
CA PRO A 153 -39.14 -5.20 4.79
C PRO A 153 -37.63 -5.31 4.88
N GLY A 154 -36.96 -5.54 3.75
CA GLY A 154 -35.52 -5.72 3.68
C GLY A 154 -34.98 -7.10 4.04
N SER A 155 -35.86 -8.08 4.31
CA SER A 155 -35.42 -9.46 4.49
C SER A 155 -34.87 -10.05 3.19
N THR A 156 -34.12 -11.15 3.30
CA THR A 156 -33.55 -11.85 2.14
C THR A 156 -34.66 -12.53 1.33
N VAL A 157 -34.72 -12.20 0.04
CA VAL A 157 -35.64 -12.81 -0.93
C VAL A 157 -34.87 -13.21 -2.17
N TRP A 158 -35.10 -14.44 -2.66
CA TRP A 158 -34.58 -14.92 -3.94
C TRP A 158 -35.74 -15.14 -4.91
N LYS A 159 -35.61 -14.59 -6.12
CA LYS A 159 -36.68 -14.69 -7.18
C LYS A 159 -36.10 -15.15 -8.50
N THR A 160 -36.91 -15.90 -9.24
CA THR A 160 -36.66 -16.20 -10.64
C THR A 160 -37.31 -15.15 -11.54
N SER A 161 -36.80 -14.96 -12.76
CA SER A 161 -37.40 -14.02 -13.73
C SER A 161 -38.74 -14.53 -14.30
N ASN A 162 -38.93 -15.82 -14.33
CA ASN A 162 -40.13 -16.47 -14.84
C ASN A 162 -40.46 -17.74 -14.04
N ARG A 163 -41.54 -18.45 -14.41
CA ARG A 163 -42.02 -19.72 -13.85
C ARG A 163 -41.91 -20.87 -14.84
N ASP A 164 -40.92 -20.86 -15.70
CA ASP A 164 -40.65 -22.00 -16.58
C ASP A 164 -39.81 -23.03 -15.82
N PHE A 165 -40.49 -24.08 -15.34
CA PHE A 165 -39.89 -25.13 -14.53
C PHE A 165 -40.39 -26.50 -14.92
N ASN A 166 -39.63 -27.53 -14.67
CA ASN A 166 -40.05 -28.93 -14.60
C ASN A 166 -39.74 -29.50 -13.20
N ILE A 167 -40.52 -30.47 -12.75
CA ILE A 167 -40.32 -31.08 -11.45
C ILE A 167 -39.94 -32.55 -11.63
N SER A 168 -38.86 -32.95 -11.06
CA SER A 168 -38.50 -34.35 -10.82
C SER A 168 -38.54 -34.66 -9.33
N TYR A 169 -38.56 -35.91 -9.00
CA TYR A 169 -38.55 -36.37 -7.61
C TYR A 169 -37.62 -37.59 -7.49
N GLU A 170 -36.51 -37.40 -6.83
CA GLU A 170 -35.63 -38.52 -6.44
C GLU A 170 -35.86 -38.91 -4.98
N LYS A 171 -35.20 -38.26 -4.04
CA LYS A 171 -35.42 -38.37 -2.59
C LYS A 171 -36.27 -37.21 -2.06
N GLU A 172 -36.38 -36.15 -2.82
CA GLU A 172 -37.09 -34.92 -2.55
C GLU A 172 -37.46 -34.25 -3.88
N PRO A 173 -38.44 -33.34 -3.90
CA PRO A 173 -38.80 -32.61 -5.13
C PRO A 173 -37.65 -31.70 -5.57
N ILE A 174 -37.37 -31.69 -6.87
CA ILE A 174 -36.34 -30.85 -7.50
C ILE A 174 -37.03 -30.05 -8.60
N PHE A 175 -36.91 -28.73 -8.55
CA PHE A 175 -37.41 -27.83 -9.57
C PHE A 175 -36.29 -27.50 -10.54
N HIS A 176 -36.40 -27.88 -11.80
CA HIS A 176 -35.42 -27.63 -12.84
C HIS A 176 -35.82 -26.37 -13.61
N PHE A 177 -34.90 -25.42 -13.68
CA PHE A 177 -35.07 -24.17 -14.41
C PHE A 177 -34.09 -24.07 -15.58
N SER A 178 -34.53 -23.52 -16.69
CA SER A 178 -33.73 -23.29 -17.88
C SER A 178 -33.77 -21.82 -18.26
N ASN A 179 -32.60 -21.20 -18.45
CA ASN A 179 -32.44 -19.83 -18.93
C ASN A 179 -33.30 -18.79 -18.18
N ILE A 180 -33.06 -18.65 -16.89
CA ILE A 180 -33.70 -17.64 -16.05
C ILE A 180 -32.68 -16.63 -15.53
N ASP A 181 -33.18 -15.47 -15.06
CA ASP A 181 -32.43 -14.60 -14.20
C ASP A 181 -32.78 -14.92 -12.74
N LEU A 182 -31.74 -15.16 -11.93
CA LEU A 182 -31.90 -15.39 -10.50
C LEU A 182 -31.51 -14.15 -9.71
N LYS A 183 -32.49 -13.52 -9.03
CA LYS A 183 -32.30 -12.26 -8.29
C LYS A 183 -32.32 -12.46 -6.78
N CYS A 184 -31.34 -11.89 -6.11
CA CYS A 184 -31.29 -11.77 -4.66
C CYS A 184 -31.61 -10.33 -4.25
N PHE A 185 -32.53 -10.17 -3.30
CA PHE A 185 -32.83 -8.89 -2.66
C PHE A 185 -32.52 -9.00 -1.17
N SER A 186 -31.91 -7.96 -0.60
CA SER A 186 -31.77 -7.83 0.85
C SER A 186 -31.58 -6.36 1.20
N LYS A 187 -32.32 -5.90 2.21
CA LYS A 187 -32.37 -4.50 2.58
C LYS A 187 -32.79 -3.64 1.37
N ASN A 188 -31.96 -2.69 0.94
CA ASN A 188 -32.16 -1.83 -0.19
C ASN A 188 -31.18 -2.10 -1.36
N ASP A 189 -30.66 -3.30 -1.44
CA ASP A 189 -29.69 -3.72 -2.45
C ASP A 189 -30.14 -5.02 -3.13
N SER A 190 -29.63 -5.28 -4.35
CA SER A 190 -29.94 -6.49 -5.11
C SER A 190 -28.77 -6.92 -5.98
N SER A 191 -28.71 -8.21 -6.28
CA SER A 191 -27.79 -8.80 -7.24
C SER A 191 -28.56 -9.75 -8.17
N VAL A 192 -28.05 -9.91 -9.39
CA VAL A 192 -28.67 -10.75 -10.43
C VAL A 192 -27.63 -11.67 -11.03
N ILE A 193 -27.99 -12.94 -11.19
CA ILE A 193 -27.29 -13.89 -12.06
C ILE A 193 -28.14 -14.01 -13.32
N TYR A 194 -27.67 -13.46 -14.43
CA TYR A 194 -28.40 -13.46 -15.71
C TYR A 194 -28.20 -14.77 -16.47
N HIS A 195 -29.23 -15.20 -17.21
CA HIS A 195 -29.19 -16.32 -18.14
C HIS A 195 -28.63 -17.61 -17.51
N THR A 196 -29.04 -17.93 -16.29
CA THR A 196 -28.61 -19.14 -15.59
C THR A 196 -29.65 -20.24 -15.73
N SER A 197 -29.20 -21.49 -15.63
CA SER A 197 -30.02 -22.69 -15.45
C SER A 197 -29.65 -23.33 -14.11
N GLY A 198 -30.54 -24.15 -13.57
CA GLY A 198 -30.21 -24.85 -12.34
C GLY A 198 -31.34 -25.63 -11.71
N ASP A 199 -30.98 -26.34 -10.66
CA ASP A 199 -31.84 -27.22 -9.90
C ASP A 199 -32.09 -26.60 -8.51
N PHE A 200 -33.36 -26.35 -8.20
CA PHE A 200 -33.76 -25.82 -6.90
C PHE A 200 -34.32 -26.91 -6.02
N TYR A 201 -33.82 -27.03 -4.80
CA TYR A 201 -34.20 -27.96 -3.76
C TYR A 201 -35.01 -27.23 -2.68
N PRO A 202 -36.38 -27.19 -2.79
CA PRO A 202 -37.21 -26.37 -1.90
C PRO A 202 -37.12 -26.78 -0.42
N LEU A 203 -36.94 -28.07 -0.12
CA LEU A 203 -36.86 -28.57 1.26
C LEU A 203 -35.55 -28.21 1.96
N LYS A 204 -34.50 -27.87 1.21
CA LYS A 204 -33.18 -27.46 1.71
C LYS A 204 -32.92 -25.97 1.57
N ALA A 205 -33.68 -25.30 0.71
CA ALA A 205 -33.44 -23.94 0.22
C ALA A 205 -32.05 -23.85 -0.42
N ILE A 206 -31.75 -24.77 -1.34
CA ILE A 206 -30.46 -24.81 -2.08
C ILE A 206 -30.77 -24.69 -3.56
N TRP A 207 -29.95 -23.86 -4.23
CA TRP A 207 -29.87 -23.74 -5.68
C TRP A 207 -28.53 -24.31 -6.16
N VAL A 208 -28.57 -25.21 -7.12
CA VAL A 208 -27.40 -25.76 -7.82
C VAL A 208 -27.44 -25.20 -9.25
N GLY A 209 -26.62 -24.18 -9.50
CA GLY A 209 -26.63 -23.43 -10.74
C GLY A 209 -25.62 -23.93 -11.77
N LYS A 210 -26.01 -23.77 -13.06
CA LYS A 210 -25.16 -24.03 -14.23
C LYS A 210 -25.19 -22.83 -15.16
N GLY A 211 -24.01 -22.26 -15.46
CA GLY A 211 -23.89 -21.06 -16.27
C GLY A 211 -24.49 -19.83 -15.61
N GLY A 212 -24.26 -18.69 -16.19
CA GLY A 212 -24.78 -17.40 -15.79
C GLY A 212 -23.76 -16.29 -15.91
N LYS A 213 -24.26 -15.06 -16.03
CA LYS A 213 -23.47 -13.84 -16.15
C LYS A 213 -23.74 -12.95 -14.93
N ILE A 214 -22.69 -12.39 -14.36
CA ILE A 214 -22.74 -11.41 -13.26
C ILE A 214 -22.02 -10.17 -13.70
N ASP A 215 -22.65 -9.02 -13.56
CA ASP A 215 -22.11 -7.72 -13.93
C ASP A 215 -21.69 -6.87 -12.73
N TRP A 216 -21.05 -5.74 -13.02
CA TRP A 216 -20.59 -4.76 -12.02
C TRP A 216 -21.41 -3.46 -12.05
N GLN A 217 -22.68 -3.48 -12.52
CA GLN A 217 -23.54 -2.29 -12.53
C GLN A 217 -23.72 -1.64 -11.14
N ARG A 218 -23.73 -2.46 -10.09
CA ARG A 218 -23.77 -1.95 -8.69
C ARG A 218 -22.60 -1.03 -8.36
N ALA A 219 -21.46 -1.26 -9.00
CA ALA A 219 -20.25 -0.44 -8.90
C ALA A 219 -20.21 0.68 -9.98
N LYS A 220 -21.28 0.85 -10.78
CA LYS A 220 -21.33 1.76 -11.93
C LYS A 220 -20.26 1.51 -12.97
N LEU A 221 -19.90 0.24 -13.20
CA LEU A 221 -19.13 -0.19 -14.34
C LEU A 221 -20.07 -0.67 -15.45
N ASP A 222 -19.66 -0.54 -16.70
CA ASP A 222 -20.44 -0.95 -17.85
C ASP A 222 -20.63 -2.47 -17.86
N LYS A 223 -21.88 -2.92 -17.88
CA LYS A 223 -22.25 -4.34 -17.81
C LYS A 223 -21.81 -5.17 -19.02
N ASP A 224 -21.55 -4.52 -20.15
CA ASP A 224 -21.14 -5.19 -21.38
C ASP A 224 -19.61 -5.23 -21.50
N GLN A 225 -18.92 -4.39 -20.74
CA GLN A 225 -17.46 -4.33 -20.69
C GLN A 225 -16.87 -5.05 -19.48
N VAL A 226 -17.57 -5.03 -18.32
CA VAL A 226 -17.05 -5.64 -17.08
C VAL A 226 -18.07 -6.61 -16.51
N TYR A 227 -17.80 -7.90 -16.69
CA TYR A 227 -18.66 -8.97 -16.21
C TYR A 227 -17.88 -10.28 -16.00
N ALA A 228 -18.50 -11.22 -15.31
CA ALA A 228 -17.98 -12.56 -15.17
C ALA A 228 -19.02 -13.61 -15.60
N GLU A 229 -18.56 -14.63 -16.30
CA GLU A 229 -19.32 -15.83 -16.60
C GLU A 229 -18.94 -16.93 -15.61
N ILE A 230 -19.96 -17.55 -15.01
CA ILE A 230 -19.79 -18.64 -14.03
C ILE A 230 -20.29 -19.95 -14.64
N LYS A 231 -19.61 -21.06 -14.30
CA LYS A 231 -19.99 -22.38 -14.85
C LYS A 231 -20.87 -23.16 -13.89
N ASN A 232 -20.34 -23.60 -12.78
CA ASN A 232 -21.06 -24.36 -11.76
C ASN A 232 -20.93 -23.65 -10.41
N TYR A 233 -22.05 -23.56 -9.69
CA TYR A 233 -22.07 -22.91 -8.39
C TYR A 233 -23.23 -23.41 -7.54
N ASN A 234 -23.09 -23.27 -6.22
CA ASN A 234 -24.13 -23.63 -5.27
C ASN A 234 -24.46 -22.43 -4.37
N ILE A 235 -25.77 -22.21 -4.16
CA ILE A 235 -26.26 -21.16 -3.28
C ILE A 235 -27.13 -21.77 -2.20
N THR A 236 -26.79 -21.51 -0.95
CA THR A 236 -27.72 -21.67 0.16
C THR A 236 -28.57 -20.41 0.24
N LEU A 237 -29.86 -20.46 -0.18
CA LEU A 237 -30.71 -19.28 -0.30
C LEU A 237 -31.01 -18.55 1.01
N LYS A 238 -30.69 -19.17 2.16
CA LYS A 238 -30.71 -18.50 3.47
C LYS A 238 -29.63 -17.44 3.63
N SER A 239 -28.61 -17.46 2.77
CA SER A 239 -27.54 -16.46 2.68
C SER A 239 -27.80 -15.52 1.49
N THR A 240 -27.26 -14.31 1.61
CA THR A 240 -27.20 -13.34 0.50
C THR A 240 -25.87 -13.42 -0.26
N SER A 241 -25.01 -14.39 0.09
CA SER A 241 -23.68 -14.54 -0.49
C SER A 241 -23.50 -15.92 -1.11
N PHE A 242 -22.74 -15.97 -2.20
CA PHE A 242 -22.24 -17.18 -2.81
C PHE A 242 -20.88 -16.98 -3.46
N ASN A 243 -20.21 -18.08 -3.77
CA ASN A 243 -18.94 -18.10 -4.47
C ASN A 243 -19.02 -19.02 -5.68
N SER A 244 -18.22 -18.72 -6.70
CA SER A 244 -17.93 -19.61 -7.81
C SER A 244 -16.42 -19.70 -7.99
N ASP A 245 -15.88 -20.91 -7.93
CA ASP A 245 -14.45 -21.16 -8.10
C ASP A 245 -14.06 -21.33 -9.59
N SER A 246 -15.00 -21.18 -10.53
CA SER A 246 -14.78 -21.29 -11.97
C SER A 246 -15.48 -20.15 -12.69
N ALA A 247 -14.97 -18.94 -12.51
CA ALA A 247 -15.47 -17.74 -13.16
C ALA A 247 -14.47 -17.26 -14.23
N LEU A 248 -14.97 -16.92 -15.41
CA LEU A 248 -14.23 -16.23 -16.46
C LEU A 248 -14.58 -14.76 -16.41
N PHE A 249 -13.61 -13.93 -16.09
CA PHE A 249 -13.77 -12.48 -15.96
C PHE A 249 -13.38 -11.78 -17.26
N TYR A 250 -14.24 -10.90 -17.72
CA TYR A 250 -14.08 -10.07 -18.91
C TYR A 250 -13.96 -8.61 -18.50
N SER A 251 -12.99 -7.91 -19.04
CA SER A 251 -12.84 -6.45 -18.90
C SER A 251 -11.94 -5.89 -19.98
N ASN A 252 -11.94 -4.56 -20.13
CA ASN A 252 -11.06 -3.86 -21.08
C ASN A 252 -9.57 -3.91 -20.69
N TYR A 253 -9.25 -4.40 -19.51
CA TYR A 253 -7.85 -4.57 -19.10
C TYR A 253 -7.16 -5.78 -19.74
N PHE A 254 -7.93 -6.72 -20.32
CA PHE A 254 -7.41 -7.97 -20.85
C PHE A 254 -7.95 -8.24 -22.25
N SER A 255 -7.10 -8.76 -23.13
CA SER A 255 -7.51 -9.26 -24.45
C SER A 255 -8.34 -10.54 -24.36
N ASP A 256 -8.02 -11.39 -23.38
CA ASP A 256 -8.64 -12.69 -23.15
C ASP A 256 -9.26 -12.74 -21.75
N PRO A 257 -10.34 -13.52 -21.56
CA PRO A 257 -10.96 -13.64 -20.25
C PRO A 257 -10.03 -14.30 -19.23
N VAL A 258 -10.05 -13.79 -18.00
CA VAL A 258 -9.21 -14.27 -16.91
C VAL A 258 -9.98 -15.26 -16.06
N LEU A 259 -9.40 -16.45 -15.82
CA LEU A 259 -9.98 -17.46 -14.93
C LEU A 259 -9.68 -17.13 -13.46
N GLY A 260 -10.72 -17.23 -12.62
CA GLY A 260 -10.57 -16.96 -11.20
C GLY A 260 -11.78 -17.33 -10.36
N LYS A 261 -11.78 -16.84 -9.14
CA LYS A 261 -12.84 -17.00 -8.15
C LYS A 261 -13.72 -15.76 -8.11
N LEU A 262 -15.02 -15.95 -8.24
CA LEU A 262 -16.02 -14.93 -8.02
C LEU A 262 -16.61 -15.06 -6.61
N SER A 263 -16.80 -13.94 -5.95
CA SER A 263 -17.57 -13.84 -4.70
C SER A 263 -18.65 -12.76 -4.87
N GLU A 264 -19.90 -13.12 -4.56
CA GLU A 264 -21.03 -12.19 -4.59
C GLU A 264 -21.69 -12.11 -3.21
N LYS A 265 -22.13 -10.92 -2.83
CA LYS A 265 -22.86 -10.69 -1.59
C LYS A 265 -23.76 -9.46 -1.70
N VAL A 266 -25.04 -9.62 -1.37
CA VAL A 266 -25.96 -8.51 -1.20
C VAL A 266 -25.90 -8.04 0.24
N ILE A 267 -25.51 -6.77 0.44
CA ILE A 267 -25.45 -6.10 1.73
C ILE A 267 -26.37 -4.88 1.67
N SER A 268 -26.26 -3.92 2.58
CA SER A 268 -26.93 -2.62 2.42
C SER A 268 -26.25 -1.81 1.32
N ASN A 269 -27.02 -1.06 0.55
CA ASN A 269 -26.50 -0.12 -0.44
C ASN A 269 -25.70 0.99 0.24
N LEU A 270 -24.38 0.96 0.06
CA LEU A 270 -23.42 1.93 0.61
C LEU A 270 -23.03 3.03 -0.39
N GLY A 271 -23.67 3.04 -1.58
CA GLY A 271 -23.25 3.86 -2.71
C GLY A 271 -22.08 3.23 -3.51
N TYR A 272 -21.99 3.55 -4.79
CA TYR A 272 -21.11 2.87 -5.74
C TYR A 272 -19.60 2.92 -5.42
N LYS A 273 -19.13 4.01 -4.76
CA LYS A 273 -17.71 4.15 -4.34
C LYS A 273 -17.31 3.21 -3.20
N LYS A 274 -18.30 2.74 -2.40
CA LYS A 274 -18.06 1.86 -1.23
C LYS A 274 -18.51 0.43 -1.45
N VAL A 275 -19.09 0.12 -2.61
CA VAL A 275 -19.49 -1.24 -2.99
C VAL A 275 -18.25 -2.13 -3.09
N ARG A 276 -18.30 -3.30 -2.45
CA ARG A 276 -17.21 -4.28 -2.43
C ARG A 276 -17.52 -5.55 -3.22
N TYR A 277 -18.77 -5.69 -3.69
CA TYR A 277 -19.25 -6.84 -4.43
C TYR A 277 -19.98 -6.39 -5.71
N PRO A 278 -19.87 -7.15 -6.79
CA PRO A 278 -19.14 -8.41 -6.92
C PRO A 278 -17.64 -8.24 -6.69
N SER A 279 -16.99 -9.34 -6.30
CA SER A 279 -15.53 -9.40 -6.18
C SER A 279 -15.02 -10.59 -6.99
N PHE A 280 -13.99 -10.35 -7.79
CA PHE A 280 -13.29 -11.37 -8.55
C PHE A 280 -11.81 -11.39 -8.19
N GLU A 281 -11.21 -12.57 -8.09
CA GLU A 281 -9.79 -12.77 -7.86
C GLU A 281 -9.23 -13.77 -8.88
N SER A 282 -8.19 -13.37 -9.62
CA SER A 282 -7.53 -14.23 -10.61
C SER A 282 -6.76 -15.37 -9.95
N TYR A 283 -6.75 -16.53 -10.59
CA TYR A 283 -5.86 -17.61 -10.21
C TYR A 283 -4.44 -17.38 -10.70
N ASP A 284 -4.30 -16.72 -11.86
CA ASP A 284 -2.99 -16.27 -12.31
C ASP A 284 -2.50 -15.12 -11.43
N LYS A 285 -1.27 -15.24 -10.94
CA LYS A 285 -0.62 -14.27 -10.06
C LYS A 285 0.37 -13.37 -10.79
N ARG A 286 0.52 -13.51 -12.11
CA ARG A 286 1.43 -12.74 -12.97
C ARG A 286 0.75 -12.31 -14.27
N LEU A 287 -0.30 -11.52 -14.14
CA LEU A 287 -0.99 -10.88 -15.25
C LEU A 287 -0.33 -9.55 -15.57
N LEU A 288 0.11 -9.38 -16.82
CA LEU A 288 0.65 -8.11 -17.30
C LEU A 288 -0.48 -7.27 -17.88
N ILE A 289 -0.73 -6.12 -17.27
CA ILE A 289 -1.65 -5.10 -17.77
C ILE A 289 -0.80 -3.92 -18.21
N LYS A 290 -0.75 -3.67 -19.51
CA LYS A 290 -0.08 -2.48 -20.06
C LYS A 290 -0.96 -1.26 -19.90
N ASP A 291 -0.32 -0.13 -19.65
CA ASP A 291 -1.01 1.16 -19.57
C ASP A 291 -2.24 1.14 -18.63
N VAL A 292 -2.10 0.50 -17.45
CA VAL A 292 -3.15 0.58 -16.42
C VAL A 292 -3.46 2.06 -16.11
N PHE A 293 -2.44 2.92 -16.20
CA PHE A 293 -2.51 4.35 -16.50
C PHE A 293 -1.46 4.66 -17.56
N PRO A 294 -1.57 5.80 -18.31
CA PRO A 294 -0.57 6.17 -19.30
C PRO A 294 0.85 6.12 -18.72
N ASP A 295 1.74 5.40 -19.38
CA ASP A 295 3.14 5.17 -18.99
C ASP A 295 3.31 4.35 -17.68
N VAL A 296 2.26 3.64 -17.23
CA VAL A 296 2.31 2.79 -16.02
C VAL A 296 1.78 1.41 -16.33
N ASP A 297 2.65 0.41 -16.30
CA ASP A 297 2.30 -0.98 -16.45
C ASP A 297 2.12 -1.66 -15.08
N TYR A 298 1.29 -2.70 -15.05
CA TYR A 298 1.06 -3.51 -13.86
C TYR A 298 1.39 -4.99 -14.16
N ASP A 299 2.11 -5.63 -13.25
CA ASP A 299 2.45 -7.05 -13.31
C ASP A 299 2.16 -7.70 -11.95
N GLY A 300 1.16 -8.57 -11.88
CA GLY A 300 0.75 -9.20 -10.62
C GLY A 300 -0.57 -9.94 -10.71
N GLY A 301 -1.09 -10.41 -9.60
CA GLY A 301 -2.43 -10.96 -9.50
C GLY A 301 -3.48 -9.87 -9.60
N PHE A 302 -4.64 -10.23 -10.13
CA PHE A 302 -5.74 -9.30 -10.34
C PHE A 302 -6.90 -9.61 -9.40
N THR A 303 -7.32 -8.61 -8.66
CA THR A 303 -8.55 -8.66 -7.85
C THR A 303 -9.36 -7.40 -8.11
N ILE A 304 -10.64 -7.53 -8.42
CA ILE A 304 -11.57 -6.41 -8.46
C ILE A 304 -12.60 -6.56 -7.34
N ARG A 305 -12.78 -5.53 -6.53
CA ARG A 305 -13.78 -5.47 -5.45
C ARG A 305 -14.67 -4.24 -5.64
N GLY A 306 -15.90 -4.48 -6.08
CA GLY A 306 -16.75 -3.41 -6.55
C GLY A 306 -16.05 -2.65 -7.68
N ARG A 307 -15.76 -1.35 -7.49
CA ARG A 307 -15.08 -0.53 -8.49
C ARG A 307 -13.54 -0.58 -8.41
N ASN A 308 -13.02 -0.97 -7.26
CA ASN A 308 -11.58 -0.91 -7.02
C ASN A 308 -10.88 -2.14 -7.58
N LEU A 309 -9.92 -1.89 -8.44
CA LEU A 309 -8.94 -2.89 -8.83
C LEU A 309 -7.88 -2.97 -7.72
N ILE A 310 -7.61 -4.15 -7.28
CA ILE A 310 -6.58 -4.45 -6.30
C ILE A 310 -5.52 -5.27 -7.01
N GLY A 311 -4.36 -4.67 -7.21
CA GLY A 311 -3.17 -5.37 -7.62
C GLY A 311 -2.73 -6.27 -6.46
N ALA A 312 -2.98 -7.57 -6.59
CA ALA A 312 -2.69 -8.52 -5.52
C ALA A 312 -1.39 -9.26 -5.80
N GLY A 313 -0.46 -9.16 -4.85
CA GLY A 313 0.72 -10.01 -4.75
C GLY A 313 0.57 -11.04 -3.65
N SER A 314 1.55 -11.92 -3.55
CA SER A 314 1.80 -12.76 -2.39
C SER A 314 3.17 -12.43 -1.79
N ILE A 315 3.46 -12.98 -0.62
CA ILE A 315 4.76 -12.79 0.04
C ILE A 315 5.92 -13.20 -0.88
N ASP A 316 5.74 -14.27 -1.66
CA ASP A 316 6.77 -14.78 -2.58
C ASP A 316 6.75 -14.11 -3.96
N ASN A 317 5.61 -13.51 -4.35
CA ASN A 317 5.40 -12.86 -5.63
C ASN A 317 4.65 -11.55 -5.44
N LEU A 318 5.38 -10.49 -5.13
CA LEU A 318 4.81 -9.15 -4.98
C LEU A 318 4.21 -8.68 -6.31
N ALA A 319 3.10 -7.96 -6.23
CA ALA A 319 2.59 -7.21 -7.36
C ALA A 319 3.53 -6.06 -7.68
N ARG A 320 3.73 -5.76 -8.95
CA ARG A 320 4.67 -4.75 -9.43
C ARG A 320 3.98 -3.72 -10.30
N LEU A 321 4.26 -2.45 -10.05
CA LEU A 321 4.01 -1.34 -10.95
C LEU A 321 5.32 -0.95 -11.62
N ILE A 322 5.26 -0.69 -12.92
CA ILE A 322 6.39 -0.27 -13.73
C ILE A 322 6.03 1.09 -14.30
N PHE A 323 6.76 2.11 -13.87
CA PHE A 323 6.63 3.46 -14.41
C PHE A 323 7.67 3.65 -15.51
N ASN A 324 7.20 3.99 -16.69
CA ASN A 324 8.05 4.20 -17.85
C ASN A 324 8.47 5.67 -17.95
N TYR A 325 9.73 5.90 -18.30
CA TYR A 325 10.28 7.21 -18.65
C TYR A 325 11.09 7.07 -19.94
N GLN A 326 10.74 7.85 -20.97
CA GLN A 326 11.34 7.71 -22.29
C GLN A 326 11.30 6.27 -22.84
N ASP A 327 10.12 5.66 -22.77
CA ASP A 327 9.81 4.29 -23.22
C ASP A 327 10.63 3.17 -22.55
N LYS A 328 11.21 3.42 -21.38
CA LYS A 328 11.96 2.45 -20.60
C LYS A 328 11.43 2.38 -19.17
N GLY A 329 11.39 1.18 -18.61
CA GLY A 329 11.07 0.97 -17.20
C GLY A 329 12.09 1.69 -16.31
N PHE A 330 11.64 2.78 -15.69
CA PHE A 330 12.48 3.66 -14.88
C PHE A 330 12.29 3.43 -13.38
N LEU A 331 11.04 3.24 -12.95
CA LEU A 331 10.72 2.95 -11.54
C LEU A 331 9.95 1.65 -11.44
N TYR A 332 10.39 0.78 -10.55
CA TYR A 332 9.64 -0.39 -10.11
C TYR A 332 9.15 -0.17 -8.68
N ALA A 333 7.84 -0.34 -8.48
CA ALA A 333 7.23 -0.35 -7.15
C ALA A 333 6.60 -1.72 -6.92
N GLU A 334 6.94 -2.37 -5.82
CA GLU A 334 6.50 -3.72 -5.47
C GLU A 334 5.76 -3.71 -4.12
N SER A 335 4.60 -4.34 -4.08
CA SER A 335 3.79 -4.48 -2.86
C SER A 335 2.94 -5.74 -2.87
N ILE A 336 2.49 -6.16 -1.70
CA ILE A 336 1.47 -7.21 -1.56
C ILE A 336 0.14 -6.70 -2.14
N ASN A 337 -0.18 -5.41 -1.96
CA ASN A 337 -1.44 -4.82 -2.41
C ASN A 337 -1.25 -3.41 -2.96
N PHE A 338 -1.73 -3.19 -4.17
CA PHE A 338 -1.98 -1.87 -4.73
C PHE A 338 -3.47 -1.65 -4.88
N ILE A 339 -4.01 -0.57 -4.34
CA ILE A 339 -5.39 -0.14 -4.59
C ILE A 339 -5.34 0.79 -5.79
N ILE A 340 -5.97 0.37 -6.89
CA ILE A 340 -6.02 1.10 -8.15
C ILE A 340 -7.47 1.51 -8.40
N ASN A 341 -7.72 2.80 -8.44
CA ASN A 341 -9.02 3.35 -8.80
C ASN A 341 -8.87 4.38 -9.93
N ASP A 342 -9.96 5.04 -10.35
CA ASP A 342 -9.93 5.97 -11.49
C ASP A 342 -9.06 7.20 -11.24
N GLU A 343 -8.83 7.56 -9.99
CA GLU A 343 -8.17 8.82 -9.58
C GLU A 343 -6.71 8.59 -9.16
N GLU A 344 -6.41 7.44 -8.53
CA GLU A 344 -5.10 7.19 -7.94
C GLU A 344 -4.74 5.70 -7.85
N ILE A 345 -3.43 5.45 -7.71
CA ILE A 345 -2.89 4.18 -7.20
C ILE A 345 -2.26 4.45 -5.85
N SER A 346 -2.55 3.60 -4.88
CA SER A 346 -1.97 3.73 -3.53
C SER A 346 -1.58 2.39 -2.93
N SER A 347 -0.57 2.43 -2.06
CA SER A 347 -0.17 1.33 -1.19
C SER A 347 0.40 1.89 0.10
N GLU A 348 0.08 1.28 1.24
CA GLU A 348 0.64 1.67 2.53
C GLU A 348 2.11 1.28 2.66
N ARG A 349 2.52 0.21 1.97
CA ARG A 349 3.89 -0.30 1.98
C ARG A 349 4.28 -0.77 0.59
N ALA A 350 5.19 -0.05 -0.05
CA ALA A 350 5.77 -0.44 -1.33
C ALA A 350 7.30 -0.38 -1.25
N LYS A 351 7.96 -1.43 -1.71
CA LYS A 351 9.38 -1.41 -2.03
C LYS A 351 9.56 -0.71 -3.35
N VAL A 352 10.50 0.22 -3.45
CA VAL A 352 10.72 0.99 -4.67
C VAL A 352 12.17 0.92 -5.14
N LYS A 353 12.35 0.93 -6.46
CA LYS A 353 13.66 0.96 -7.11
C LYS A 353 13.60 1.84 -8.36
N PHE A 354 14.34 2.95 -8.33
CA PHE A 354 14.61 3.80 -9.48
C PHE A 354 15.93 3.37 -10.12
N PHE A 355 15.95 3.27 -11.43
CA PHE A 355 17.16 2.90 -12.17
C PHE A 355 17.89 4.15 -12.66
N ILE A 356 19.19 4.24 -12.39
CA ILE A 356 20.09 5.30 -12.82
C ILE A 356 21.28 4.62 -13.47
N GLU A 357 21.31 4.51 -14.77
CA GLU A 357 22.34 3.75 -15.51
C GLU A 357 22.49 2.31 -15.01
N GLN A 358 23.65 1.97 -14.40
CA GLN A 358 23.91 0.69 -13.75
C GLN A 358 23.61 0.71 -12.25
N ASP A 359 23.27 1.88 -11.73
CA ASP A 359 22.99 2.16 -10.33
C ASP A 359 21.49 2.28 -10.04
N SER A 360 21.14 2.54 -8.80
CA SER A 360 19.74 2.70 -8.42
C SER A 360 19.55 3.52 -7.14
N ILE A 361 18.31 4.05 -6.98
CA ILE A 361 17.81 4.53 -5.70
C ILE A 361 16.75 3.54 -5.23
N THR A 362 16.92 3.00 -4.02
CA THR A 362 16.00 1.99 -3.45
C THR A 362 15.49 2.37 -2.09
N HIS A 363 14.27 1.94 -1.75
CA HIS A 363 13.73 2.03 -0.39
C HIS A 363 12.88 0.78 -0.11
N PRO A 364 13.01 0.14 1.07
CA PRO A 364 12.34 -1.13 1.36
C PRO A 364 10.83 -1.00 1.60
N ALA A 365 10.35 0.14 2.11
CA ALA A 365 8.94 0.32 2.44
C ALA A 365 8.57 1.81 2.51
N VAL A 366 7.92 2.32 1.47
CA VAL A 366 7.35 3.68 1.44
C VAL A 366 5.83 3.61 1.39
N THR A 367 5.16 4.64 1.90
CA THR A 367 3.78 4.90 1.53
C THR A 367 3.79 5.43 0.09
N PHE A 368 3.12 4.71 -0.78
CA PHE A 368 3.09 4.97 -2.22
C PHE A 368 1.77 5.60 -2.63
N LYS A 369 1.82 6.70 -3.36
CA LYS A 369 0.65 7.36 -3.93
C LYS A 369 0.96 7.95 -5.29
N TYR A 370 0.21 7.53 -6.32
CA TYR A 370 0.23 8.12 -7.66
C TYR A 370 -1.12 8.74 -7.98
N ALA A 371 -1.17 10.05 -8.17
CA ALA A 371 -2.38 10.79 -8.51
C ALA A 371 -2.45 10.99 -10.03
N LYS A 372 -3.45 10.36 -10.68
CA LYS A 372 -3.60 10.32 -12.14
C LYS A 372 -3.82 11.69 -12.76
N SER A 373 -4.70 12.52 -12.17
CA SER A 373 -5.10 13.82 -12.74
C SER A 373 -3.94 14.79 -12.89
N ILE A 374 -2.96 14.74 -11.99
CA ILE A 374 -1.77 15.60 -11.97
C ILE A 374 -0.51 14.83 -12.37
N LYS A 375 -0.62 13.54 -12.70
CA LYS A 375 0.47 12.64 -13.06
C LYS A 375 1.62 12.65 -12.03
N THR A 376 1.32 12.76 -10.75
CA THR A 376 2.32 12.93 -9.70
C THR A 376 2.41 11.70 -8.82
N LEU A 377 3.61 11.15 -8.71
CA LEU A 377 4.00 10.12 -7.76
C LEU A 377 4.56 10.78 -6.50
N THR A 378 4.06 10.35 -5.36
CA THR A 378 4.58 10.73 -4.03
C THR A 378 4.94 9.46 -3.27
N LEU A 379 6.18 9.38 -2.84
CA LEU A 379 6.70 8.32 -1.99
C LEU A 379 7.04 8.93 -0.63
N THR A 380 6.38 8.49 0.40
CA THR A 380 6.57 9.03 1.76
C THR A 380 7.30 8.02 2.61
N ARG A 381 8.42 8.46 3.20
CA ARG A 381 9.18 7.71 4.21
C ARG A 381 8.44 7.82 5.54
N GLY A 382 8.34 6.72 6.29
CA GLY A 382 7.77 6.73 7.64
C GLY A 382 8.79 7.12 8.71
N ASP A 383 8.32 7.26 9.94
CA ASP A 383 9.15 7.65 11.10
C ASP A 383 9.53 6.45 11.97
N ASP A 384 8.99 5.26 11.67
CA ASP A 384 9.20 4.05 12.46
C ASP A 384 9.33 2.78 11.62
N GLY A 385 9.89 1.75 12.22
CA GLY A 385 10.02 0.44 11.62
C GLY A 385 10.84 0.44 10.34
N ILE A 386 10.44 -0.38 9.37
CA ILE A 386 11.13 -0.51 8.07
C ILE A 386 10.96 0.75 7.21
N SER A 387 9.88 1.48 7.40
CA SER A 387 9.58 2.69 6.64
C SER A 387 10.49 3.86 7.02
N ALA A 388 11.17 3.80 8.16
CA ALA A 388 12.19 4.77 8.61
C ALA A 388 13.57 4.58 7.95
N ALA A 389 13.75 3.53 7.13
CA ALA A 389 14.96 3.31 6.36
C ALA A 389 15.32 4.52 5.49
N PRO A 390 16.59 4.74 5.16
CA PRO A 390 16.98 5.73 4.16
C PRO A 390 16.60 5.29 2.74
N PHE A 391 16.48 6.25 1.83
CA PHE A 391 16.64 5.98 0.41
C PHE A 391 18.12 5.71 0.14
N TYR A 392 18.43 4.48 -0.18
CA TYR A 392 19.79 4.08 -0.56
C TYR A 392 20.04 4.46 -2.01
N ASN A 393 21.02 5.34 -2.23
CA ASN A 393 21.39 5.83 -3.55
C ASN A 393 22.81 5.35 -3.89
N SER A 394 22.93 4.32 -4.73
CA SER A 394 24.21 3.75 -5.08
C SER A 394 25.02 4.62 -6.06
N TYR A 395 24.37 5.43 -6.90
CA TYR A 395 25.03 6.32 -7.85
C TYR A 395 25.83 7.43 -7.15
N HIS A 396 25.19 8.09 -6.15
CA HIS A 396 25.87 9.12 -5.35
C HIS A 396 26.56 8.54 -4.12
N ARG A 397 26.40 7.26 -3.85
CA ARG A 397 26.88 6.56 -2.64
C ARG A 397 26.43 7.22 -1.34
N LEU A 398 25.14 7.54 -1.26
CA LEU A 398 24.51 8.24 -0.16
C LEU A 398 23.32 7.45 0.41
N ASP A 399 23.20 7.45 1.74
CA ASP A 399 21.95 7.20 2.44
C ASP A 399 21.21 8.53 2.58
N MET A 400 20.01 8.63 2.01
CA MET A 400 19.24 9.87 1.98
C MET A 400 18.00 9.76 2.88
N TYR A 401 17.77 10.76 3.72
CA TYR A 401 16.69 10.80 4.71
C TYR A 401 15.71 11.97 4.48
N PRO A 402 15.22 12.24 3.26
CA PRO A 402 14.12 13.16 3.06
C PRO A 402 12.80 12.55 3.58
N GLN A 403 11.81 13.37 3.88
CA GLN A 403 10.51 12.88 4.31
C GLN A 403 9.69 12.34 3.12
N SER A 404 9.82 12.95 1.95
CA SER A 404 9.17 12.48 0.73
C SER A 404 10.02 12.65 -0.53
N MET A 405 9.72 11.82 -1.51
CA MET A 405 10.21 11.93 -2.88
C MET A 405 8.99 12.15 -3.78
N ILE A 406 9.02 13.19 -4.61
CA ILE A 406 7.92 13.59 -5.48
C ILE A 406 8.42 13.65 -6.93
N TRP A 407 7.73 12.92 -7.80
CA TRP A 407 8.02 12.92 -9.23
C TRP A 407 6.75 13.12 -10.05
N LYS A 408 6.73 14.14 -10.88
CA LYS A 408 5.70 14.29 -11.89
C LYS A 408 6.11 13.53 -13.14
N LEU A 409 5.31 12.52 -13.48
CA LEU A 409 5.63 11.58 -14.55
C LEU A 409 5.88 12.34 -15.88
N GLY A 410 7.01 12.06 -16.50
CA GLY A 410 7.49 12.76 -17.69
C GLY A 410 8.39 13.98 -17.43
N ASP A 411 8.42 14.53 -16.21
CA ASP A 411 9.33 15.62 -15.86
C ASP A 411 10.77 15.10 -15.69
N PRO A 412 11.80 15.86 -16.10
CA PRO A 412 13.19 15.44 -15.96
C PRO A 412 13.76 15.66 -14.54
N ILE A 413 12.92 15.97 -13.54
CA ILE A 413 13.34 16.30 -12.19
C ILE A 413 12.51 15.53 -11.17
N ILE A 414 13.19 14.91 -10.21
CA ILE A 414 12.59 14.34 -8.99
C ILE A 414 12.93 15.29 -7.84
N ASN A 415 11.93 15.68 -7.04
CA ASN A 415 12.10 16.52 -5.86
C ASN A 415 12.09 15.70 -4.58
N PHE A 416 12.87 16.15 -3.61
CA PHE A 416 12.89 15.62 -2.24
C PHE A 416 12.42 16.73 -1.30
N GLU A 417 11.31 16.51 -0.62
CA GLU A 417 10.60 17.55 0.12
C GLU A 417 10.17 17.07 1.51
N PRO A 418 10.04 17.97 2.49
CA PRO A 418 9.34 17.67 3.72
C PRO A 418 7.85 17.46 3.46
N LEU A 419 7.17 16.77 4.37
CA LEU A 419 5.72 16.60 4.28
C LEU A 419 5.00 17.95 4.43
N PRO A 420 3.88 18.14 3.74
CA PRO A 420 3.02 19.31 3.96
C PRO A 420 2.67 19.44 5.45
N LEU A 421 2.88 20.62 6.03
CA LEU A 421 2.63 20.92 7.43
C LEU A 421 3.61 20.25 8.42
N ALA A 422 4.72 19.68 7.97
CA ALA A 422 5.75 19.21 8.87
C ALA A 422 6.33 20.39 9.69
N SER A 423 6.53 20.16 10.97
CA SER A 423 7.20 21.13 11.86
C SER A 423 8.71 21.20 11.65
N ASP A 424 9.29 20.17 11.03
CA ASP A 424 10.72 20.03 10.75
C ASP A 424 10.93 19.78 9.25
N ASN A 425 11.73 20.64 8.63
CA ASN A 425 12.08 20.55 7.21
C ASN A 425 13.44 19.87 6.98
N ARG A 426 14.06 19.34 8.02
CA ARG A 426 15.41 18.78 7.91
C ARG A 426 15.42 17.48 7.10
N ALA A 427 16.41 17.39 6.22
CA ALA A 427 16.79 16.16 5.56
C ALA A 427 18.32 15.97 5.67
N GLN A 428 18.76 14.73 5.71
CA GLN A 428 20.19 14.39 5.75
C GLN A 428 20.55 13.51 4.56
N PHE A 429 21.75 13.71 4.04
CA PHE A 429 22.37 12.95 2.97
C PHE A 429 23.73 12.51 3.50
N ALA A 430 23.82 11.26 3.95
CA ALA A 430 25.01 10.73 4.62
C ALA A 430 25.81 9.84 3.66
N SER A 431 27.13 9.99 3.65
CA SER A 431 28.00 9.08 2.90
C SER A 431 27.83 7.63 3.36
N LEU A 432 27.93 6.67 2.43
CA LEU A 432 27.93 5.25 2.78
C LEU A 432 29.17 4.83 3.59
N ASN A 433 30.25 5.62 3.50
CA ASN A 433 31.46 5.41 4.29
C ASN A 433 31.48 6.24 5.59
N PHE A 434 30.37 6.93 5.88
CA PHE A 434 30.24 7.71 7.13
C PHE A 434 30.34 6.80 8.35
N PHE A 435 31.17 7.22 9.33
CA PHE A 435 31.29 6.55 10.62
C PHE A 435 31.17 7.55 11.76
N ASP A 436 30.36 7.21 12.76
CA ASP A 436 30.28 7.90 14.04
C ASP A 436 30.40 6.88 15.18
N GLN A 437 31.44 6.98 15.95
CA GLN A 437 31.70 6.06 17.08
C GLN A 437 30.53 6.05 18.07
N ARG A 438 29.83 7.17 18.27
CA ARG A 438 28.70 7.26 19.20
C ARG A 438 27.58 6.33 18.80
N ILE A 439 27.27 6.22 17.48
CA ILE A 439 26.28 5.28 16.99
C ILE A 439 26.68 3.83 17.26
N PHE A 440 27.97 3.51 17.08
CA PHE A 440 28.47 2.16 17.37
C PHE A 440 28.37 1.86 18.88
N ASP A 441 28.71 2.80 19.73
CA ASP A 441 28.67 2.65 21.19
C ASP A 441 27.25 2.59 21.72
N ASP A 442 26.30 3.38 21.18
CA ASP A 442 24.87 3.38 21.52
C ASP A 442 24.16 2.07 21.14
N LEU A 443 24.67 1.37 20.13
CA LEU A 443 24.18 0.03 19.76
C LEU A 443 24.73 -1.04 20.69
N THR A 444 25.84 -0.75 21.44
CA THR A 444 26.50 -1.76 22.25
C THR A 444 25.71 -1.97 23.56
N GLY A 445 25.08 -3.11 23.69
CA GLY A 445 24.40 -3.51 24.94
C GLY A 445 25.23 -4.40 25.84
N ASN A 446 24.66 -4.83 26.95
CA ASN A 446 25.29 -5.72 27.96
C ASN A 446 25.84 -7.04 27.37
N THR A 447 25.36 -7.45 26.22
CA THR A 447 25.78 -8.69 25.53
C THR A 447 26.78 -8.44 24.40
N GLY A 448 27.27 -7.20 24.24
CA GLY A 448 28.14 -6.77 23.17
C GLY A 448 27.40 -6.10 21.99
N ASN A 449 28.18 -5.62 21.01
CA ASN A 449 27.65 -4.89 19.87
C ASN A 449 26.89 -5.84 18.90
N PRO A 450 25.64 -5.56 18.54
CA PRO A 450 24.84 -6.41 17.65
C PRO A 450 25.39 -6.50 16.22
N LEU A 451 26.06 -5.44 15.72
CA LEU A 451 26.66 -5.48 14.37
C LEU A 451 27.74 -6.58 14.29
N VAL A 452 28.62 -6.63 15.32
CA VAL A 452 29.68 -7.65 15.39
C VAL A 452 29.08 -9.06 15.48
N LYS A 453 28.00 -9.24 16.25
CA LYS A 453 27.32 -10.54 16.35
C LYS A 453 26.69 -10.95 15.02
N ILE A 454 26.05 -10.00 14.31
CA ILE A 454 25.46 -10.28 12.99
C ILE A 454 26.55 -10.62 12.00
N LYS A 455 27.67 -9.90 11.97
CA LYS A 455 28.84 -10.26 11.12
C LYS A 455 29.33 -11.69 11.39
N ASN A 456 29.50 -12.06 12.66
CA ASN A 456 29.91 -13.42 13.01
C ASN A 456 28.88 -14.45 12.58
N PHE A 457 27.59 -14.13 12.74
CA PHE A 457 26.50 -14.98 12.26
C PHE A 457 26.52 -15.16 10.74
N THR A 458 26.77 -14.11 9.94
CA THR A 458 26.84 -14.24 8.48
C THR A 458 27.97 -15.18 8.04
N ILE A 459 29.09 -15.21 8.76
CA ILE A 459 30.21 -16.13 8.49
C ILE A 459 29.79 -17.56 8.82
N GLU A 460 29.14 -17.81 9.95
CA GLU A 460 28.67 -19.12 10.38
C GLU A 460 27.54 -19.63 9.48
N TYR A 461 26.61 -18.76 9.09
CA TYR A 461 25.49 -19.06 8.22
C TYR A 461 25.90 -19.29 6.76
N GLY A 462 27.01 -18.68 6.34
CA GLY A 462 27.55 -18.79 4.97
C GLY A 462 26.87 -17.85 3.96
N GLY A 463 26.31 -16.71 4.42
CA GLY A 463 25.67 -15.72 3.54
C GLY A 463 25.18 -14.47 4.27
N ASN A 464 24.94 -13.42 3.47
CA ASN A 464 24.49 -12.13 3.99
C ASN A 464 22.97 -11.97 4.01
N GLU A 465 22.22 -12.95 3.50
CA GLU A 465 20.77 -13.01 3.51
C GLU A 465 20.30 -14.28 4.22
N PHE A 466 19.39 -14.12 5.17
CA PHE A 466 18.94 -15.22 6.02
C PHE A 466 17.55 -14.95 6.63
N PRO A 467 16.80 -16.02 7.00
CA PRO A 467 15.55 -15.88 7.72
C PRO A 467 15.77 -15.25 9.11
N VAL A 468 14.86 -14.36 9.52
CA VAL A 468 14.91 -13.74 10.85
C VAL A 468 14.92 -14.77 12.00
N THR A 469 14.26 -15.92 11.79
CA THR A 469 14.23 -17.01 12.77
C THR A 469 15.62 -17.59 13.03
N ALA A 470 16.48 -17.71 12.00
CA ALA A 470 17.85 -18.19 12.13
C ALA A 470 18.69 -17.20 12.99
N LEU A 471 18.55 -15.90 12.73
CA LEU A 471 19.21 -14.85 13.51
C LEU A 471 18.71 -14.83 14.98
N ALA A 472 17.38 -14.94 15.19
CA ALA A 472 16.80 -14.97 16.53
C ALA A 472 17.32 -16.16 17.34
N ASN A 473 17.40 -17.35 16.75
CA ASN A 473 17.99 -18.54 17.36
C ASN A 473 19.47 -18.33 17.74
N TYR A 474 20.25 -17.72 16.84
CA TYR A 474 21.65 -17.37 17.13
C TYR A 474 21.78 -16.43 18.32
N PHE A 475 20.88 -15.44 18.42
CA PHE A 475 20.81 -14.54 19.59
C PHE A 475 20.21 -15.20 20.85
N ARG A 476 19.70 -16.43 20.75
CA ARG A 476 18.93 -17.13 21.82
C ARG A 476 17.74 -16.31 22.31
N LYS A 477 17.01 -15.72 21.36
CA LYS A 477 15.84 -14.87 21.57
C LYS A 477 14.69 -15.28 20.65
N THR A 478 13.50 -14.80 20.95
CA THR A 478 12.37 -14.90 20.01
C THR A 478 12.50 -13.84 18.91
N VAL A 479 11.78 -14.03 17.77
CA VAL A 479 11.71 -13.02 16.71
C VAL A 479 11.18 -11.69 17.24
N GLN A 480 10.19 -11.73 18.14
CA GLN A 480 9.60 -10.54 18.75
C GLN A 480 10.62 -9.76 19.59
N ASP A 481 11.48 -10.47 20.34
CA ASP A 481 12.50 -9.85 21.18
C ASP A 481 13.59 -9.10 20.39
N ILE A 482 13.85 -9.51 19.15
CA ILE A 482 14.86 -8.87 18.29
C ILE A 482 14.24 -7.89 17.30
N GLN A 483 12.93 -7.81 17.17
CA GLN A 483 12.23 -6.99 16.17
C GLN A 483 12.60 -5.50 16.29
N PHE A 484 12.61 -4.97 17.50
CA PHE A 484 13.02 -3.57 17.73
C PHE A 484 14.47 -3.31 17.28
N LEU A 485 15.36 -4.25 17.55
CA LEU A 485 16.75 -4.16 17.07
C LEU A 485 16.80 -4.16 15.53
N LEU A 486 16.02 -5.04 14.87
CA LEU A 486 15.98 -5.09 13.41
C LEU A 486 15.48 -3.76 12.82
N PHE A 487 14.46 -3.18 13.40
CA PHE A 487 13.95 -1.88 12.97
C PHE A 487 15.02 -0.78 13.12
N LYS A 488 15.67 -0.71 14.28
CA LYS A 488 16.74 0.26 14.54
C LYS A 488 17.93 0.09 13.57
N LEU A 489 18.33 -1.14 13.29
CA LEU A 489 19.40 -1.41 12.32
C LEU A 489 19.00 -1.07 10.87
N THR A 490 17.72 -1.22 10.54
CA THR A 490 17.17 -0.84 9.22
C THR A 490 17.11 0.69 9.08
N GLU A 491 16.72 1.41 10.12
CA GLU A 491 16.72 2.88 10.18
C GLU A 491 18.12 3.46 9.93
N TYR A 492 19.17 2.84 10.48
CA TYR A 492 20.55 3.23 10.22
C TYR A 492 21.10 2.73 8.87
N GLY A 493 20.36 1.92 8.12
CA GLY A 493 20.81 1.35 6.86
C GLY A 493 21.83 0.21 6.99
N PHE A 494 22.01 -0.40 8.15
CA PHE A 494 22.92 -1.55 8.36
C PHE A 494 22.37 -2.84 7.80
N ILE A 495 21.06 -3.00 7.78
CA ILE A 495 20.37 -4.15 7.24
C ILE A 495 19.15 -3.71 6.40
N ASN A 496 18.72 -4.56 5.51
CA ASN A 496 17.39 -4.50 4.92
C ASN A 496 16.57 -5.63 5.54
N TYR A 497 15.55 -5.29 6.33
CA TYR A 497 14.64 -6.25 6.91
C TYR A 497 13.33 -6.27 6.14
N ASP A 498 13.06 -7.39 5.47
CA ASP A 498 11.77 -7.68 4.82
C ASP A 498 10.85 -8.35 5.84
N ASP A 499 9.95 -7.56 6.44
CA ASP A 499 9.02 -8.06 7.47
C ASP A 499 7.96 -9.00 6.90
N ASP A 500 7.64 -8.92 5.62
CA ASP A 500 6.67 -9.79 4.98
C ASP A 500 7.26 -11.19 4.75
N ARG A 501 8.48 -11.25 4.21
CA ARG A 501 9.21 -12.51 3.98
C ARG A 501 9.93 -13.01 5.23
N LYS A 502 10.02 -12.20 6.28
CA LYS A 502 10.83 -12.47 7.48
C LYS A 502 12.29 -12.76 7.14
N LEU A 503 12.83 -11.96 6.21
CA LEU A 503 14.19 -12.05 5.71
C LEU A 503 15.00 -10.83 6.14
N VAL A 504 16.26 -11.07 6.49
CA VAL A 504 17.24 -10.04 6.81
C VAL A 504 18.37 -10.12 5.78
N THR A 505 18.69 -9.00 5.14
CA THR A 505 19.85 -8.84 4.25
C THR A 505 20.80 -7.84 4.85
N CYS A 506 22.06 -8.23 5.11
CA CYS A 506 23.06 -7.31 5.60
C CYS A 506 23.55 -6.39 4.50
N SER A 507 23.62 -5.07 4.78
CA SER A 507 24.22 -4.11 3.85
C SER A 507 25.73 -4.08 3.95
N GLU A 508 26.41 -3.58 2.91
CA GLU A 508 27.84 -3.32 2.91
C GLU A 508 28.25 -2.40 4.10
N LYS A 509 27.42 -1.42 4.41
CA LYS A 509 27.63 -0.49 5.51
C LYS A 509 27.83 -1.18 6.87
N LEU A 510 27.13 -2.29 7.14
CA LEU A 510 27.30 -3.05 8.39
C LEU A 510 28.73 -3.54 8.55
N PHE A 511 29.30 -4.11 7.50
CA PHE A 511 30.65 -4.66 7.53
C PHE A 511 31.70 -3.54 7.61
N ASN A 512 31.54 -2.50 6.77
CA ASN A 512 32.41 -1.34 6.76
C ASN A 512 32.43 -0.66 8.14
N TYR A 513 31.29 -0.52 8.80
CA TYR A 513 31.19 0.14 10.10
C TYR A 513 31.98 -0.60 11.20
N ILE A 514 32.03 -1.93 11.14
CA ILE A 514 32.83 -2.75 12.04
C ILE A 514 34.33 -2.64 11.72
N GLU A 515 34.70 -2.66 10.43
CA GLU A 515 36.12 -2.50 10.02
C GLU A 515 36.63 -1.10 10.33
N ASN A 516 35.79 -0.06 10.14
CA ASN A 516 36.10 1.33 10.51
C ASN A 516 36.39 1.45 12.03
N ARG A 517 35.53 0.83 12.86
CA ARG A 517 35.73 0.80 14.31
C ARG A 517 37.02 0.07 14.70
N ALA A 518 37.41 -0.93 13.95
CA ALA A 518 38.65 -1.69 14.20
C ALA A 518 39.89 -1.03 13.61
N GLY A 519 39.77 0.11 12.93
CA GLY A 519 40.89 0.81 12.26
C GLY A 519 41.46 0.03 11.06
N LYS A 520 40.68 -0.88 10.48
CA LYS A 520 41.09 -1.72 9.34
C LYS A 520 40.69 -1.13 7.99
N GLN A 521 39.74 -0.23 7.98
CA GLN A 521 39.25 0.47 6.80
C GLN A 521 39.10 1.95 7.11
N ASP A 522 39.44 2.81 6.16
CA ASP A 522 39.25 4.25 6.27
C ASP A 522 37.75 4.62 6.09
N TYR A 523 37.36 5.73 6.72
CA TYR A 523 36.01 6.24 6.71
C TYR A 523 35.98 7.78 6.55
N ASP A 524 34.79 8.34 6.35
CA ASP A 524 34.58 9.78 6.27
C ASP A 524 33.59 10.27 7.33
N VAL A 525 33.46 11.58 7.44
CA VAL A 525 32.52 12.28 8.31
C VAL A 525 31.45 13.03 7.53
N LEU A 526 31.28 12.70 6.24
CA LEU A 526 30.49 13.46 5.31
C LEU A 526 28.98 13.25 5.53
N ILE A 527 28.33 14.29 6.05
CA ILE A 527 26.89 14.45 6.13
C ILE A 527 26.53 15.83 5.56
N ILE A 528 25.65 15.85 4.57
CA ILE A 528 25.05 17.08 4.04
C ILE A 528 23.66 17.23 4.65
N SER A 529 23.47 18.27 5.45
CA SER A 529 22.19 18.58 6.10
C SER A 529 21.47 19.72 5.37
N SER A 530 20.22 19.50 5.03
CA SER A 530 19.34 20.47 4.39
C SER A 530 18.22 20.89 5.36
N ASN A 531 17.85 22.18 5.34
CA ASN A 531 16.71 22.71 6.08
C ASN A 531 15.71 23.47 5.16
N ALA A 532 15.82 23.31 3.85
CA ALA A 532 14.97 23.98 2.87
C ALA A 532 13.59 23.30 2.74
N LYS A 533 12.60 24.04 2.24
CA LYS A 533 11.29 23.50 1.87
C LYS A 533 11.34 22.53 0.68
N ASN A 534 12.33 22.65 -0.19
CA ASN A 534 12.73 21.67 -1.17
C ASN A 534 14.16 21.28 -0.82
N ASN A 535 14.33 20.14 -0.16
CA ASN A 535 15.61 19.71 0.36
C ASN A 535 16.62 19.42 -0.75
N ALA A 536 16.16 18.75 -1.80
CA ALA A 536 17.00 18.43 -2.94
C ALA A 536 16.16 18.18 -4.20
N SER A 537 16.82 18.22 -5.34
CA SER A 537 16.27 17.83 -6.64
C SER A 537 17.30 16.99 -7.42
N LEU A 538 16.83 15.87 -7.98
CA LEU A 538 17.60 14.98 -8.84
C LEU A 538 17.25 15.26 -10.30
N SER A 539 18.22 15.60 -11.11
CA SER A 539 18.08 15.73 -12.58
C SER A 539 18.16 14.36 -13.23
N LEU A 540 17.17 13.98 -14.02
CA LEU A 540 17.17 12.72 -14.78
C LEU A 540 17.99 12.77 -16.08
N SER A 541 18.42 13.98 -16.50
CA SER A 541 19.26 14.16 -17.69
C SER A 541 20.77 14.12 -17.37
N SER A 542 21.18 14.62 -16.22
CA SER A 542 22.60 14.67 -15.81
C SER A 542 22.90 13.82 -14.58
N TYR A 543 21.86 13.31 -13.92
CA TYR A 543 21.90 12.62 -12.62
C TYR A 543 22.53 13.44 -11.50
N ASP A 544 22.60 14.75 -11.63
CA ASP A 544 23.06 15.64 -10.58
C ASP A 544 22.02 15.74 -9.47
N LEU A 545 22.47 15.59 -8.21
CA LEU A 545 21.66 15.81 -7.04
C LEU A 545 21.95 17.20 -6.46
N ASN A 546 21.03 18.16 -6.68
CA ASN A 546 21.16 19.52 -6.17
C ASN A 546 20.52 19.58 -4.77
N ILE A 547 21.33 19.74 -3.73
CA ILE A 547 20.88 19.85 -2.34
C ILE A 547 20.87 21.33 -1.94
N LYS A 548 19.78 21.78 -1.31
CA LYS A 548 19.52 23.16 -0.93
C LYS A 548 19.37 23.30 0.58
N GLY A 549 19.46 24.54 1.10
CA GLY A 549 19.31 24.83 2.52
C GLY A 549 20.50 24.36 3.36
N ILE A 550 21.68 24.35 2.80
CA ILE A 550 22.91 23.90 3.45
C ILE A 550 23.58 25.09 4.12
N ASP A 551 23.87 24.98 5.43
CA ASP A 551 24.69 25.98 6.12
C ASP A 551 26.17 25.72 5.86
N ARG A 552 26.64 24.52 6.18
CA ARG A 552 28.04 24.10 5.95
C ARG A 552 28.10 22.57 5.80
N VAL A 553 29.20 22.09 5.18
CA VAL A 553 29.53 20.66 5.11
C VAL A 553 30.93 20.44 5.65
N LEU A 554 31.06 19.51 6.61
CA LEU A 554 32.35 19.08 7.16
C LEU A 554 32.91 18.00 6.24
N LEU A 555 34.15 18.20 5.76
CA LEU A 555 34.88 17.25 4.93
C LEU A 555 35.91 16.46 5.75
N SER A 556 36.64 17.13 6.64
CA SER A 556 37.57 16.51 7.58
C SER A 556 37.45 17.16 8.94
N ALA A 557 37.23 16.36 9.97
CA ALA A 557 37.26 16.82 11.35
C ALA A 557 38.71 16.97 11.88
N ALA A 558 39.58 16.02 11.51
CA ALA A 558 41.00 16.01 11.92
C ALA A 558 41.71 17.26 11.39
N ASN A 559 41.58 17.52 10.10
CA ASN A 559 42.29 18.60 9.41
C ASN A 559 41.50 19.93 9.40
N LYS A 560 40.34 19.97 10.07
CA LYS A 560 39.48 21.18 10.20
C LYS A 560 39.08 21.76 8.85
N VAL A 561 38.67 20.88 7.88
CA VAL A 561 38.28 21.30 6.56
C VAL A 561 36.76 21.23 6.41
N TRP A 562 36.15 22.36 6.05
CA TRP A 562 34.72 22.46 5.79
C TRP A 562 34.42 23.50 4.71
N ILE A 563 33.26 23.37 4.09
CA ILE A 563 32.77 24.25 3.02
C ILE A 563 31.47 24.94 3.45
N LYS A 564 31.30 26.19 3.03
CA LYS A 564 30.08 26.97 3.18
C LYS A 564 29.65 27.48 1.80
N PRO A 565 28.64 26.89 1.19
CA PRO A 565 28.25 27.27 -0.17
C PRO A 565 27.51 28.61 -0.19
N VAL A 566 27.78 29.43 -1.21
CA VAL A 566 26.96 30.60 -1.55
C VAL A 566 25.63 30.13 -2.06
N GLY A 567 24.53 30.83 -1.71
CA GLY A 567 23.17 30.41 -2.07
C GLY A 567 22.69 29.15 -1.34
N ASN A 568 23.46 28.66 -0.35
CA ASN A 568 23.11 27.51 0.48
C ASN A 568 22.79 26.25 -0.33
N GLN A 569 23.50 26.01 -1.44
CA GLN A 569 23.26 24.86 -2.32
C GLN A 569 24.56 24.23 -2.82
N ILE A 570 24.52 22.89 -2.96
CA ILE A 570 25.61 22.07 -3.50
C ILE A 570 25.05 21.14 -4.56
N ARG A 571 25.83 20.92 -5.61
CA ARG A 571 25.55 19.92 -6.64
C ARG A 571 26.40 18.70 -6.39
N VAL A 572 25.79 17.61 -5.97
CA VAL A 572 26.45 16.32 -5.76
C VAL A 572 26.41 15.55 -7.09
N LYS A 573 27.56 15.07 -7.48
CA LYS A 573 27.81 14.26 -8.68
C LYS A 573 27.91 12.77 -8.29
N LYS A 574 28.24 11.92 -9.24
CA LYS A 574 28.54 10.52 -9.00
C LYS A 574 29.58 10.36 -7.87
N ASN A 575 29.43 9.32 -7.06
CA ASN A 575 30.39 8.95 -6.02
C ASN A 575 30.76 10.07 -5.03
N ARG A 576 29.78 10.92 -4.65
CA ARG A 576 29.98 12.01 -3.65
C ARG A 576 30.85 13.18 -4.10
N ASP A 577 31.28 13.22 -5.37
CA ASP A 577 31.91 14.44 -5.89
C ASP A 577 30.93 15.61 -5.82
N MET A 578 31.42 16.81 -5.53
CA MET A 578 30.56 17.99 -5.35
C MET A 578 31.08 19.19 -6.10
N ASN A 579 30.15 19.98 -6.66
CA ASN A 579 30.44 21.29 -7.22
C ASN A 579 29.69 22.35 -6.42
N PHE A 580 30.34 23.45 -6.12
CA PHE A 580 29.79 24.56 -5.36
C PHE A 580 30.55 25.87 -5.62
N ASP A 581 29.92 26.98 -5.29
CA ASP A 581 30.53 28.31 -5.17
C ASP A 581 30.53 28.68 -3.69
N GLY A 582 31.52 29.38 -3.17
CA GLY A 582 31.48 29.82 -1.81
C GLY A 582 32.80 29.86 -1.08
N LEU A 583 32.76 29.51 0.21
CA LEU A 583 33.88 29.55 1.13
C LEU A 583 34.38 28.14 1.46
N ILE A 584 35.65 27.91 1.30
CA ILE A 584 36.38 26.77 1.84
C ILE A 584 37.17 27.26 3.08
N THR A 585 37.07 26.55 4.18
CA THR A 585 38.00 26.74 5.31
C THR A 585 38.84 25.48 5.45
N ALA A 586 40.16 25.63 5.44
CA ALA A 586 41.11 24.55 5.65
C ALA A 586 42.12 24.99 6.70
N GLY A 587 41.99 24.43 7.91
CA GLY A 587 42.77 24.84 9.04
C GLY A 587 42.65 26.34 9.36
N LYS A 588 43.76 27.06 9.24
CA LYS A 588 43.86 28.51 9.45
C LYS A 588 43.72 29.34 8.16
N THR A 589 43.28 28.73 7.07
CA THR A 589 43.10 29.42 5.77
C THR A 589 41.66 29.39 5.30
N GLN A 590 41.26 30.42 4.57
CA GLN A 590 39.94 30.54 3.98
C GLN A 590 40.07 30.96 2.53
N TYR A 591 39.30 30.32 1.67
CA TYR A 591 39.27 30.55 0.21
C TYR A 591 37.86 30.87 -0.22
N PHE A 592 37.68 32.02 -0.87
CA PHE A 592 36.39 32.44 -1.39
C PHE A 592 36.46 32.53 -2.91
N GLY A 593 35.44 31.95 -3.59
CA GLY A 593 35.42 31.98 -5.04
C GLY A 593 34.29 31.16 -5.65
N ASN A 594 34.42 30.83 -6.94
CA ASN A 594 33.43 30.17 -7.73
C ASN A 594 34.01 28.96 -8.46
N GLY A 595 33.13 28.03 -8.88
CA GLY A 595 33.52 26.84 -9.65
C GLY A 595 34.39 25.87 -8.87
N PHE A 596 34.22 25.79 -7.57
CA PHE A 596 34.94 24.82 -6.73
C PHE A 596 34.39 23.42 -6.93
N SER A 597 35.28 22.42 -6.91
CA SER A 597 34.91 21.02 -6.94
C SER A 597 35.63 20.22 -5.86
N PHE A 598 34.88 19.39 -5.16
CA PHE A 598 35.42 18.39 -4.27
C PHE A 598 35.43 17.04 -4.99
N LEU A 599 36.59 16.39 -5.05
CA LEU A 599 36.80 15.05 -5.60
C LEU A 599 36.98 14.08 -4.44
N TYR A 600 35.95 13.24 -4.25
CA TYR A 600 35.88 12.38 -3.07
C TYR A 600 37.01 11.33 -3.02
N ASP A 601 37.27 10.64 -4.14
CA ASP A 601 38.26 9.56 -4.17
C ASP A 601 39.69 10.11 -3.99
N GLU A 602 39.99 11.30 -4.51
CA GLU A 602 41.27 11.98 -4.36
C GLU A 602 41.36 12.72 -3.00
N PHE A 603 40.28 12.91 -2.30
CA PHE A 603 40.09 13.71 -1.11
C PHE A 603 40.64 15.13 -1.25
N LYS A 604 40.24 15.80 -2.33
CA LYS A 604 40.82 17.01 -2.85
C LYS A 604 39.78 18.05 -3.20
N LEU A 605 40.08 19.30 -2.97
CA LEU A 605 39.32 20.48 -3.36
C LEU A 605 40.02 21.21 -4.50
N ASN A 606 39.44 21.22 -5.71
CA ASN A 606 39.94 22.00 -6.82
C ASN A 606 39.29 23.40 -6.84
N MET A 607 40.09 24.42 -7.08
CA MET A 607 39.67 25.80 -7.13
C MET A 607 40.10 26.40 -8.48
N THR A 608 39.12 26.47 -9.42
CA THR A 608 39.36 26.99 -10.74
C THR A 608 39.31 28.52 -10.82
N GLN A 609 38.59 29.12 -9.85
CA GLN A 609 38.49 30.57 -9.71
C GLN A 609 38.34 30.87 -8.20
N CYS A 610 39.46 31.19 -7.56
CA CYS A 610 39.49 31.65 -6.18
C CYS A 610 39.77 33.17 -6.17
N ASP A 611 38.75 33.91 -5.79
CA ASP A 611 38.82 35.39 -5.81
C ASP A 611 39.70 35.90 -4.71
N SER A 612 39.66 35.27 -3.51
CA SER A 612 40.47 35.67 -2.39
C SER A 612 40.85 34.51 -1.44
N MET A 613 42.01 34.56 -0.88
CA MET A 613 42.53 33.74 0.19
C MET A 613 42.85 34.58 1.40
N LEU A 614 42.27 34.20 2.54
CA LEU A 614 42.55 34.82 3.85
C LEU A 614 43.38 33.86 4.69
N ILE A 615 44.34 34.39 5.42
CA ILE A 615 45.20 33.63 6.32
C ILE A 615 44.96 34.13 7.75
N TRP A 616 44.81 33.21 8.67
CA TRP A 616 44.62 33.48 10.08
C TRP A 616 45.88 33.01 10.84
N ALA A 617 46.43 33.86 11.67
CA ALA A 617 47.62 33.54 12.44
C ALA A 617 47.37 33.74 13.95
N ASP A 618 48.10 33.02 14.79
CA ASP A 618 48.05 33.22 16.22
C ASP A 618 48.81 34.50 16.61
N TYR A 619 48.19 35.38 17.39
CA TYR A 619 48.82 36.58 17.92
C TYR A 619 49.96 36.19 18.87
N LYS A 620 51.17 36.63 18.54
CA LYS A 620 52.42 36.15 19.22
C LYS A 620 52.66 36.78 20.55
N GLU A 621 52.25 38.04 20.78
CA GLU A 621 52.67 38.83 21.95
C GLU A 621 51.48 39.51 22.66
N GLY A 622 51.74 39.88 23.97
CA GLY A 622 50.79 40.67 24.75
C GLY A 622 49.51 39.92 25.23
N LYS A 623 48.46 40.70 25.57
CA LYS A 623 47.23 40.21 26.17
C LYS A 623 46.38 39.35 25.22
N ARG A 624 46.70 39.33 23.95
CA ARG A 624 45.97 38.56 22.89
C ARG A 624 46.71 37.32 22.44
N LYS A 625 47.81 36.95 23.08
CA LYS A 625 48.62 35.76 22.73
C LYS A 625 47.73 34.51 22.59
N GLY A 626 47.83 33.85 21.43
CA GLY A 626 47.04 32.67 21.08
C GLY A 626 45.63 32.96 20.57
N GLN A 627 45.24 34.24 20.37
CA GLN A 627 44.00 34.55 19.63
C GLN A 627 44.28 34.54 18.13
N LEU A 628 43.40 33.90 17.36
CA LEU A 628 43.45 33.93 15.90
C LEU A 628 43.12 35.35 15.40
N VAL A 629 44.00 35.90 14.59
CA VAL A 629 43.84 37.22 13.95
C VAL A 629 44.00 37.04 12.43
N GLN A 630 43.14 37.66 11.67
CA GLN A 630 43.27 37.68 10.23
C GLN A 630 44.47 38.51 9.82
N SER A 631 45.29 37.95 8.90
CA SER A 631 46.37 38.70 8.26
C SER A 631 45.78 39.85 7.43
N PRO A 632 46.39 41.04 7.45
CA PRO A 632 45.93 42.14 6.58
C PRO A 632 46.15 41.87 5.09
N SER A 633 47.05 40.96 4.73
CA SER A 633 47.34 40.61 3.36
C SER A 633 46.35 39.62 2.84
N ILE A 634 45.54 40.01 1.85
CA ILE A 634 44.59 39.17 1.13
C ILE A 634 45.25 38.77 -0.21
N LEU A 635 45.35 37.46 -0.44
CA LEU A 635 45.84 36.97 -1.72
C LEU A 635 44.66 36.82 -2.66
N GLU A 636 44.78 37.34 -3.87
CA GLU A 636 43.70 37.36 -4.89
C GLU A 636 44.09 36.64 -6.17
N SER A 637 43.05 36.20 -6.90
CA SER A 637 43.18 35.59 -8.25
C SER A 637 43.94 34.25 -8.23
N LEU A 638 43.66 33.40 -7.26
CA LEU A 638 44.31 32.10 -7.16
C LEU A 638 43.62 31.06 -8.01
N VAL A 639 44.39 30.16 -8.60
CA VAL A 639 43.98 28.91 -9.18
C VAL A 639 44.83 27.81 -8.56
N GLY A 640 44.21 26.78 -8.06
CA GLY A 640 44.96 25.75 -7.35
C GLY A 640 44.09 24.63 -6.79
N TYR A 641 44.61 23.93 -5.83
CA TYR A 641 43.85 22.86 -5.13
C TYR A 641 44.35 22.68 -3.70
N ILE A 642 43.46 22.09 -2.90
CA ILE A 642 43.77 21.66 -1.52
C ILE A 642 43.70 20.15 -1.47
N GLU A 643 44.76 19.49 -1.05
CA GLU A 643 44.73 18.10 -0.58
C GLU A 643 44.35 18.13 0.89
N ILE A 644 43.16 17.57 1.19
CA ILE A 644 42.59 17.62 2.55
C ILE A 644 43.37 16.71 3.49
N ASP A 645 43.66 15.50 3.00
CA ASP A 645 44.48 14.47 3.63
C ASP A 645 44.91 13.48 2.55
N ASP A 646 45.69 12.45 2.91
CA ASP A 646 45.89 11.31 2.01
C ASP A 646 44.54 10.66 1.66
N SER A 647 44.41 10.23 0.43
CA SER A 647 43.18 9.65 -0.08
C SER A 647 42.74 8.36 0.66
N LEU A 648 43.64 7.73 1.38
CA LEU A 648 43.42 6.53 2.21
C LEU A 648 43.33 6.86 3.73
N ASN A 649 43.35 8.15 4.08
CA ASN A 649 43.25 8.64 5.46
C ASN A 649 42.18 9.71 5.66
N LYS A 650 41.01 9.55 4.99
CA LYS A 650 39.90 10.55 5.08
C LYS A 650 39.40 10.73 6.51
N SER A 651 39.52 9.71 7.33
CA SER A 651 39.21 9.75 8.77
C SER A 651 40.20 10.56 9.62
N GLY A 652 41.41 10.73 9.12
CA GLY A 652 42.51 11.36 9.88
C GLY A 652 42.99 10.52 11.07
N ILE A 653 42.78 9.18 11.05
CA ILE A 653 43.23 8.29 12.12
C ILE A 653 44.76 8.15 12.12
N ASP A 654 45.36 8.10 10.93
CA ASP A 654 46.81 8.07 10.79
C ASP A 654 47.39 9.47 11.07
N THR A 655 47.79 9.68 12.28
CA THR A 655 48.38 10.96 12.72
C THR A 655 49.87 11.12 12.38
N SER A 656 50.47 10.19 11.65
CA SER A 656 51.84 10.32 11.15
C SER A 656 51.95 11.29 9.95
N MET A 657 50.83 11.59 9.32
CA MET A 657 50.72 12.49 8.16
C MET A 657 50.50 13.95 8.63
N HIS A 658 51.51 14.59 9.17
CA HIS A 658 51.42 15.93 9.76
C HIS A 658 51.32 17.09 8.77
N ASP A 659 51.58 16.83 7.49
CA ASP A 659 51.73 17.91 6.50
C ASP A 659 50.36 18.38 5.93
N TYR A 660 49.26 17.68 6.20
CA TYR A 660 47.94 18.01 5.72
C TYR A 660 47.16 18.98 6.65
N PRO A 661 46.27 19.80 6.12
CA PRO A 661 45.94 19.99 4.69
C PRO A 661 47.02 20.74 3.94
N LYS A 662 47.19 20.47 2.62
CA LYS A 662 48.16 21.13 1.74
C LYS A 662 47.46 21.95 0.68
N PHE A 663 47.93 23.17 0.46
CA PHE A 663 47.48 24.02 -0.62
C PHE A 663 48.57 24.16 -1.68
N PHE A 664 48.16 24.02 -2.96
CA PHE A 664 49.00 24.19 -4.11
C PHE A 664 48.43 25.31 -5.01
N SER A 665 49.18 26.41 -5.17
CA SER A 665 48.86 27.44 -6.17
C SER A 665 49.50 27.10 -7.51
N ASN A 666 48.67 26.99 -8.56
CA ASN A 666 49.12 26.67 -9.93
C ASN A 666 49.47 27.93 -10.76
N THR A 667 49.01 29.08 -10.33
CA THR A 667 49.18 30.37 -11.04
C THR A 667 49.74 31.42 -10.10
N LYS A 668 50.18 32.53 -10.72
CA LYS A 668 50.52 33.73 -9.97
C LYS A 668 49.28 34.26 -9.27
N SER A 669 49.51 34.75 -8.04
CA SER A 669 48.50 35.43 -7.24
C SER A 669 48.97 36.84 -6.89
N PHE A 670 48.08 37.66 -6.36
CA PHE A 670 48.35 39.08 -6.18
C PHE A 670 47.93 39.52 -4.79
N VAL A 671 48.74 40.42 -4.20
CA VAL A 671 48.33 41.23 -3.06
C VAL A 671 48.26 42.66 -3.52
N TYR A 672 47.07 43.24 -3.42
CA TYR A 672 46.83 44.63 -3.80
C TYR A 672 46.86 45.54 -2.57
N TYR A 673 47.19 46.80 -2.77
CA TYR A 673 47.27 47.82 -1.73
C TYR A 673 46.30 48.97 -1.96
N ASP A 674 45.25 48.72 -2.72
CA ASP A 674 44.19 49.67 -3.11
C ASP A 674 43.10 49.85 -2.05
N ASP A 675 43.20 49.14 -0.89
CA ASP A 675 42.23 49.26 0.19
C ASP A 675 42.22 50.69 0.77
N PRO A 676 41.04 51.30 0.97
CA PRO A 676 40.94 52.64 1.58
C PRO A 676 41.65 52.83 2.94
N SER A 677 41.81 51.74 3.69
CA SER A 677 42.58 51.76 4.98
C SER A 677 44.07 51.98 4.76
N ILE A 678 44.59 51.69 3.58
CA ILE A 678 45.99 51.86 3.20
C ILE A 678 46.14 53.22 2.49
N GLN A 679 46.68 54.21 3.20
CA GLN A 679 46.89 55.56 2.68
C GLN A 679 45.69 56.18 1.97
N GLY A 680 44.46 55.84 2.42
CA GLY A 680 43.21 56.33 1.78
C GLY A 680 42.93 55.80 0.41
N GLY A 681 43.50 54.63 0.02
CA GLY A 681 43.28 54.00 -1.29
C GLY A 681 44.05 54.70 -2.43
N LEU A 682 45.18 55.36 -2.12
CA LEU A 682 45.99 56.11 -3.07
C LEU A 682 46.62 55.22 -4.14
N TYR A 683 46.90 53.98 -3.84
CA TYR A 683 47.64 53.08 -4.70
C TYR A 683 46.73 52.40 -5.73
N SER A 684 47.11 52.54 -7.02
CA SER A 684 46.34 51.92 -8.12
C SER A 684 46.56 50.42 -8.16
N ARG A 685 45.47 49.66 -8.21
CA ARG A 685 45.43 48.20 -8.33
C ARG A 685 46.27 47.69 -9.52
N ASP A 686 46.29 48.42 -10.61
CA ASP A 686 46.96 47.98 -11.84
C ASP A 686 48.48 48.15 -11.80
N THR A 687 48.99 49.02 -10.95
CA THR A 687 50.40 49.39 -10.95
C THR A 687 51.15 49.20 -9.63
N PHE A 688 50.39 49.10 -8.51
CA PHE A 688 50.95 48.95 -7.19
C PHE A 688 50.48 47.67 -6.55
N MET A 689 51.27 46.60 -6.62
CA MET A 689 50.90 45.27 -6.18
C MET A 689 52.12 44.39 -5.83
N PHE A 690 51.90 43.33 -5.08
CA PHE A 690 52.86 42.24 -4.92
C PHE A 690 52.40 41.06 -5.76
N ILE A 691 53.22 40.56 -6.69
CA ILE A 691 52.95 39.40 -7.52
C ILE A 691 53.65 38.21 -6.91
N ILE A 692 52.89 37.19 -6.51
CA ILE A 692 53.38 35.97 -5.90
C ILE A 692 53.48 34.88 -6.97
N GLU A 693 54.64 34.25 -7.08
CA GLU A 693 54.86 33.09 -7.94
C GLU A 693 54.08 31.86 -7.40
N PRO A 694 53.78 30.85 -8.22
CA PRO A 694 53.18 29.64 -7.76
C PRO A 694 53.89 29.06 -6.54
N PHE A 695 53.10 28.64 -5.53
CA PHE A 695 53.63 28.21 -4.23
C PHE A 695 52.84 27.05 -3.67
N MET A 696 53.45 26.38 -2.70
CA MET A 696 52.79 25.32 -1.87
C MET A 696 52.82 25.77 -0.42
N MET A 697 51.75 25.47 0.28
CA MET A 697 51.67 25.56 1.74
C MET A 697 51.22 24.22 2.30
N ASP A 698 51.91 23.71 3.29
CA ASP A 698 51.52 22.52 4.06
C ASP A 698 51.03 22.89 5.46
N SER A 699 50.56 21.92 6.21
CA SER A 699 50.15 22.05 7.60
C SER A 699 49.25 23.28 7.84
N LEU A 700 48.24 23.48 6.96
CA LEU A 700 47.35 24.65 7.00
C LEU A 700 46.59 24.82 8.32
N ASP A 701 46.51 23.79 9.15
CA ASP A 701 45.92 23.86 10.48
C ASP A 701 46.87 24.25 11.58
N ASN A 702 48.21 24.19 11.33
CA ASN A 702 49.22 24.45 12.30
C ASN A 702 50.51 25.12 11.72
N PHE A 703 50.37 26.39 11.30
CA PHE A 703 51.57 27.15 10.93
C PHE A 703 52.49 27.32 12.15
N GLU A 704 53.63 26.65 12.14
CA GLU A 704 54.65 26.93 13.15
C GLU A 704 55.26 28.32 12.96
N ASN A 705 55.79 28.86 14.02
CA ASN A 705 56.14 30.27 14.28
C ASN A 705 57.22 30.93 13.41
N GLU A 706 57.73 30.28 12.40
CA GLU A 706 58.58 30.89 11.37
C GLU A 706 57.68 31.46 10.31
N GLY A 707 57.40 32.74 10.35
CA GLY A 707 56.41 33.43 9.55
C GLY A 707 56.39 32.96 8.10
N LEU A 708 55.16 32.64 7.60
CA LEU A 708 54.94 32.26 6.20
C LEU A 708 55.54 33.30 5.30
N SER A 709 56.50 32.93 4.44
CA SER A 709 57.10 33.84 3.48
C SER A 709 56.91 33.36 2.05
N LEU A 710 56.31 34.18 1.21
CA LEU A 710 56.03 33.90 -0.17
C LEU A 710 56.95 34.71 -1.08
N ASN A 711 57.66 34.06 -2.01
CA ASN A 711 58.51 34.74 -2.98
C ASN A 711 57.66 35.46 -4.05
N GLY A 712 58.05 36.67 -4.39
CA GLY A 712 57.34 37.40 -5.41
C GLY A 712 58.04 38.66 -5.88
N LEU A 713 57.38 39.39 -6.75
CA LEU A 713 57.83 40.61 -7.35
C LEU A 713 56.97 41.78 -6.86
N PHE A 714 57.60 42.75 -6.17
CA PHE A 714 56.92 43.99 -5.81
C PHE A 714 56.95 45.00 -6.93
N LYS A 715 55.78 45.50 -7.31
CA LYS A 715 55.60 46.62 -8.25
C LYS A 715 55.11 47.86 -7.51
N SER A 716 55.79 48.98 -7.69
CA SER A 716 55.53 50.22 -6.94
C SER A 716 54.82 51.30 -7.80
N GLY A 717 54.39 50.99 -9.02
CA GLY A 717 53.81 51.98 -9.94
C GLY A 717 54.85 53.01 -10.42
N GLY A 718 56.12 52.63 -10.44
CA GLY A 718 57.22 53.52 -10.88
C GLY A 718 57.81 54.39 -9.75
N ILE A 719 57.39 54.22 -8.50
CA ILE A 719 58.01 54.89 -7.35
C ILE A 719 59.41 54.35 -7.12
N PHE A 720 59.56 53.00 -7.24
CA PHE A 720 60.85 52.28 -7.19
C PHE A 720 60.94 51.34 -8.40
N PRO A 721 62.13 50.92 -8.83
CA PRO A 721 62.26 49.79 -9.75
C PRO A 721 61.59 48.55 -9.17
N ASP A 722 61.02 47.71 -10.01
CA ASP A 722 60.46 46.42 -9.60
C ASP A 722 61.57 45.57 -8.98
N PHE A 723 61.31 44.93 -7.83
CA PHE A 723 62.29 44.10 -7.13
C PHE A 723 61.68 42.83 -6.53
N GLU A 724 62.46 41.77 -6.55
CA GLU A 724 62.11 40.54 -5.91
C GLU A 724 62.21 40.64 -4.40
N GLU A 725 61.19 40.21 -3.70
CA GLU A 725 61.13 40.26 -2.23
C GLU A 725 60.33 39.04 -1.67
N LYS A 726 60.46 38.83 -0.40
CA LYS A 726 59.64 37.85 0.32
C LYS A 726 58.49 38.55 1.03
N LEU A 727 57.28 38.27 0.64
CA LEU A 727 56.11 38.67 1.44
C LEU A 727 56.06 37.84 2.70
N SER A 728 56.33 38.43 3.87
CA SER A 728 56.21 37.80 5.16
C SER A 728 54.84 38.09 5.75
N ILE A 729 54.08 37.03 6.05
CA ILE A 729 52.77 37.11 6.72
C ILE A 729 53.06 36.98 8.23
N GLN A 730 52.99 38.09 8.96
CA GLN A 730 53.25 38.15 10.41
C GLN A 730 51.97 38.14 11.22
#